data_b337b932caf26ce8f76c4be1acad5940
#
_entry.id   b337b932caf26ce8f76c4be1acad5940
#
_cell.length_a   1.000
_cell.length_b   1.000
_cell.length_c   1.000
_cell.angle_alpha   90.00
_cell.angle_beta   90.00
_cell.angle_gamma   90.00
#
_symmetry.space_group_name_H-M   'P 1'
#
loop_
_entity.id
_entity.type
_entity.pdbx_description
1 polymer ?
#
loop_
_entity_poly.entity_id
_entity_poly.type
_entity_poly.pdbx_seq_one_letter_code
_entity_poly.pdbx_strand_id
1 'polypeptide(L)'
;MKSDPNQDLLDDAIQHLMDATSNLRAVISRTPAKLSRRSAPTALAASPRKFLAFCAFVRLMRQQRDFFTEATSVVVITVPRNWPIGDFDYVADLCLKSGERGLSRLKTFCHPPRTKKGSWDFSPSGYLDAQKVIIFLPRGAEMHPEFEISADSIVDLEILDDRHLDSLARQLDTGLLSKQDKEQIRQHDPAFIDSIFRRGRSTAAALTRLERLSTKPAKGPRLIPLASYGEAGKWGLKFKSDLRLWRAGQLDWSDLDRGILLYGPPGTGKTSFAASLASECGAHLVPTSLSKWQSTGHLGDLLKAMRLDFAEARDRAPSILLIDEIDSVGDRRSFSGDNKNYCIEVVNGLLESLDGVAGREGVVVVAATNFPQALDPALLRSGRLETHVEMKRPSTHERAQILQFYLPALDALKELYEVARQLNGQTGADLERLVRKAKQRARTENRKLMIEDIWAVVPRQPSLSDEDRWRICIHEAAHAVVTELSNLGSVTSVEVFDDTHDFVEAHDALGRTSSDCPIPALRTEQWFRWDIAISLAGMAGEEIVFANRSTTAGGSRGSDITTATDAAALMVARFGLGKRLSVFPDDVDRPVYKVFEGSPKLRADVDFVLAIEYSRAKRLLEANLNALIAVAQALKKERRLEGGRLKTLLAGLSAPDSSKERLEITG
;
A
#
# COMPACT_ATOMS: atom_id res chain seq x y z
N MET A 1 15.37 59.94 33.36
CA MET A 1 15.05 58.87 32.40
C MET A 1 13.64 58.43 32.74
N LYS A 2 12.67 58.76 31.89
CA LYS A 2 11.29 58.31 32.08
C LYS A 2 11.27 56.85 31.58
N SER A 3 10.84 55.90 32.43
CA SER A 3 10.62 54.50 32.04
C SER A 3 9.60 54.47 30.87
N ASP A 4 9.85 53.62 29.91
CA ASP A 4 8.94 53.40 28.78
C ASP A 4 7.67 52.73 29.34
N PRO A 5 6.47 53.34 29.20
CA PRO A 5 5.25 52.80 29.77
C PRO A 5 4.88 51.40 29.20
N ASN A 6 5.45 51.02 28.06
CA ASN A 6 5.24 49.69 27.47
C ASN A 6 6.17 48.63 28.09
N GLN A 7 7.35 49.03 28.58
CA GLN A 7 8.26 48.15 29.32
C GLN A 7 7.66 47.75 30.67
N ASP A 8 7.04 48.76 31.36
CA ASP A 8 6.34 48.54 32.62
C ASP A 8 5.13 47.58 32.45
N LEU A 9 4.41 47.66 31.32
CA LEU A 9 3.31 46.74 30.98
C LEU A 9 3.80 45.28 30.72
N LEU A 10 4.94 45.15 30.09
CA LEU A 10 5.55 43.84 29.83
C LEU A 10 6.06 43.21 31.14
N ASP A 11 6.74 43.99 31.95
CA ASP A 11 7.28 43.54 33.25
C ASP A 11 6.14 43.19 34.22
N ASP A 12 5.06 43.99 34.24
CA ASP A 12 3.86 43.73 35.03
C ASP A 12 3.09 42.46 34.54
N ALA A 13 2.96 42.24 33.24
CA ALA A 13 2.37 41.03 32.68
C ALA A 13 3.22 39.79 33.00
N ILE A 14 4.55 39.92 32.94
CA ILE A 14 5.50 38.87 33.32
C ILE A 14 5.44 38.63 34.84
N GLN A 15 5.38 39.68 35.65
CA GLN A 15 5.25 39.58 37.10
C GLN A 15 3.91 38.93 37.49
N HIS A 16 2.82 39.34 36.84
CA HIS A 16 1.51 38.73 37.03
C HIS A 16 1.50 37.22 36.70
N LEU A 17 2.24 36.82 35.63
CA LEU A 17 2.45 35.42 35.25
C LEU A 17 3.32 34.67 36.29
N MET A 18 4.33 35.35 36.87
CA MET A 18 5.16 34.79 37.93
C MET A 18 4.41 34.69 39.25
N ASP A 19 3.58 35.68 39.59
CA ASP A 19 2.74 35.68 40.79
C ASP A 19 1.62 34.63 40.70
N ALA A 20 1.05 34.43 39.51
CA ALA A 20 0.12 33.30 39.26
C ALA A 20 0.79 31.96 39.51
N THR A 21 2.05 31.76 39.09
CA THR A 21 2.82 30.54 39.35
C THR A 21 3.26 30.40 40.82
N SER A 22 3.55 31.50 41.51
CA SER A 22 3.92 31.55 42.95
C SER A 22 2.70 31.29 43.84
N ASN A 23 1.56 31.88 43.50
CA ASN A 23 0.28 31.61 44.17
C ASN A 23 -0.22 30.18 43.98
N LEU A 24 0.05 29.55 42.84
CA LEU A 24 -0.18 28.13 42.65
C LEU A 24 0.61 27.26 43.65
N ARG A 25 1.87 27.58 43.96
CA ARG A 25 2.66 26.90 44.96
C ARG A 25 2.09 27.06 46.39
N ALA A 26 1.57 28.21 46.74
CA ALA A 26 0.98 28.49 48.04
C ALA A 26 -0.38 27.81 48.26
N VAL A 27 -1.17 27.64 47.20
CA VAL A 27 -2.52 27.01 47.27
C VAL A 27 -2.42 25.47 47.40
N ILE A 28 -1.36 24.85 46.86
CA ILE A 28 -1.17 23.40 46.92
C ILE A 28 -0.69 22.92 48.32
N SER A 29 -0.09 23.79 49.10
CA SER A 29 0.49 23.47 50.42
C SER A 29 -0.49 23.59 51.60
N ARG A 30 -1.74 23.97 51.42
CA ARG A 30 -2.72 24.17 52.51
C ARG A 30 -3.90 23.22 52.43
N THR A 31 -4.16 22.51 53.53
CA THR A 31 -5.33 21.68 53.83
C THR A 31 -6.67 22.42 53.65
N PRO A 32 -7.80 21.73 53.33
CA PRO A 32 -9.06 22.35 52.88
C PRO A 32 -9.86 22.95 54.03
N ALA A 33 -9.66 24.22 54.31
CA ALA A 33 -10.58 24.99 55.12
C ALA A 33 -10.72 26.44 54.58
N LYS A 34 -11.90 26.77 54.06
CA LYS A 34 -12.40 28.11 53.69
C LYS A 34 -11.69 28.80 52.50
N LEU A 35 -12.11 28.46 51.30
CA LEU A 35 -11.79 29.18 50.05
C LEU A 35 -12.94 30.12 49.70
N SER A 36 -12.73 31.45 49.92
CA SER A 36 -13.51 32.51 49.33
C SER A 36 -13.10 32.75 47.86
N ARG A 37 -14.04 33.11 47.02
CA ARG A 37 -14.02 33.34 45.58
C ARG A 37 -12.83 34.14 45.01
N ARG A 38 -11.65 33.50 44.85
CA ARG A 38 -10.56 33.96 43.96
C ARG A 38 -9.92 32.73 43.34
N SER A 39 -10.50 32.24 42.27
CA SER A 39 -10.30 30.82 41.85
C SER A 39 -9.67 30.62 40.46
N ALA A 40 -8.91 31.58 39.93
CA ALA A 40 -8.22 31.35 38.64
C ALA A 40 -7.08 30.32 38.71
N PRO A 41 -6.22 30.29 39.73
CA PRO A 41 -5.15 29.29 39.86
C PRO A 41 -5.66 27.87 40.14
N THR A 42 -6.79 27.76 40.81
CA THR A 42 -7.38 26.42 41.17
C THR A 42 -7.91 25.66 39.93
N ALA A 43 -8.39 26.36 38.93
CA ALA A 43 -8.89 25.73 37.69
C ALA A 43 -7.75 25.16 36.84
N LEU A 44 -6.56 25.78 36.80
CA LEU A 44 -5.38 25.26 36.12
C LEU A 44 -4.79 24.06 36.85
N ALA A 45 -4.80 24.06 38.20
CA ALA A 45 -4.33 22.92 38.99
C ALA A 45 -5.24 21.68 38.85
N ALA A 46 -6.49 21.87 38.48
CA ALA A 46 -7.45 20.77 38.29
C ALA A 46 -7.31 20.07 36.92
N SER A 47 -6.67 20.70 35.92
CA SER A 47 -6.48 20.12 34.58
C SER A 47 -5.01 20.20 34.15
N PRO A 48 -4.28 19.09 34.25
CA PRO A 48 -2.90 18.97 33.74
C PRO A 48 -2.72 19.46 32.32
N ARG A 49 -3.68 19.20 31.44
CA ARG A 49 -3.67 19.65 30.05
C ARG A 49 -3.72 21.18 29.94
N LYS A 50 -4.61 21.83 30.66
CA LYS A 50 -4.68 23.30 30.70
C LYS A 50 -3.41 23.92 31.32
N PHE A 51 -2.80 23.26 32.29
CA PHE A 51 -1.52 23.71 32.84
C PHE A 51 -0.40 23.67 31.80
N LEU A 52 -0.32 22.60 31.00
CA LEU A 52 0.67 22.53 29.92
C LEU A 52 0.41 23.59 28.84
N ALA A 53 -0.86 23.79 28.46
CA ALA A 53 -1.25 24.87 27.56
C ALA A 53 -0.82 26.26 28.11
N PHE A 54 -1.00 26.49 29.40
CA PHE A 54 -0.54 27.72 30.08
C PHE A 54 0.97 27.88 29.99
N CYS A 55 1.74 26.85 30.33
CA CYS A 55 3.21 26.92 30.26
C CYS A 55 3.71 27.22 28.84
N ALA A 56 3.12 26.56 27.84
CA ALA A 56 3.46 26.76 26.44
C ALA A 56 3.12 28.16 25.95
N PHE A 57 1.92 28.65 26.28
CA PHE A 57 1.46 29.99 25.92
C PHE A 57 2.34 31.08 26.55
N VAL A 58 2.63 31.00 27.86
CA VAL A 58 3.49 31.93 28.55
C VAL A 58 4.90 32.00 27.95
N ARG A 59 5.46 30.79 27.63
CA ARG A 59 6.78 30.74 26.97
C ARG A 59 6.77 31.44 25.62
N LEU A 60 5.74 31.19 24.80
CA LEU A 60 5.59 31.80 23.49
C LEU A 60 5.46 33.31 23.59
N MET A 61 4.54 33.81 24.45
CA MET A 61 4.29 35.27 24.61
C MET A 61 5.49 36.00 25.12
N ARG A 62 6.38 35.41 25.93
CA ARG A 62 7.67 36.02 26.32
C ARG A 62 8.61 36.28 25.14
N GLN A 63 8.46 35.54 24.04
CA GLN A 63 9.24 35.75 22.83
C GLN A 63 8.61 36.78 21.90
N GLN A 64 7.31 37.05 22.06
CA GLN A 64 6.55 38.05 21.26
C GLN A 64 6.59 39.43 21.87
N ARG A 65 7.78 40.06 21.97
CA ARG A 65 7.95 41.39 22.58
C ARG A 65 7.13 42.45 21.85
N ASP A 66 7.11 42.41 20.52
CA ASP A 66 6.43 43.39 19.66
C ASP A 66 4.91 43.40 19.92
N PHE A 67 4.33 42.27 20.30
CA PHE A 67 2.92 42.19 20.72
C PHE A 67 2.62 43.11 21.90
N PHE A 68 3.55 43.35 22.81
CA PHE A 68 3.35 44.18 24.00
C PHE A 68 3.76 45.63 23.77
N THR A 69 4.75 45.87 22.91
CA THR A 69 5.33 47.22 22.69
C THR A 69 4.59 48.02 21.60
N GLU A 70 4.08 47.39 20.57
CA GLU A 70 3.34 48.04 19.49
C GLU A 70 1.96 48.53 19.96
N ALA A 71 1.40 49.59 19.34
CA ALA A 71 0.08 50.09 19.67
C ALA A 71 -1.03 49.11 19.27
N THR A 72 -0.88 48.45 18.10
CA THR A 72 -1.77 47.44 17.57
C THR A 72 -0.94 46.19 17.20
N SER A 73 -1.48 45.01 17.43
CA SER A 73 -0.80 43.78 16.99
C SER A 73 -1.76 42.60 16.86
N VAL A 74 -1.57 41.83 15.78
CA VAL A 74 -2.32 40.63 15.46
C VAL A 74 -1.36 39.46 15.40
N VAL A 75 -1.52 38.48 16.30
CA VAL A 75 -0.68 37.28 16.37
C VAL A 75 -1.53 36.04 16.10
N VAL A 76 -1.15 35.26 15.10
CA VAL A 76 -1.73 33.98 14.83
C VAL A 76 -0.87 32.89 15.46
N ILE A 77 -1.48 32.08 16.31
CA ILE A 77 -0.81 30.97 17.01
C ILE A 77 -1.34 29.65 16.47
N THR A 78 -0.48 28.90 15.79
CA THR A 78 -0.85 27.56 15.32
C THR A 78 -0.65 26.53 16.43
N VAL A 79 -1.71 25.75 16.69
CA VAL A 79 -1.79 24.77 17.77
C VAL A 79 -1.80 23.36 17.17
N PRO A 80 -1.13 22.36 17.76
CA PRO A 80 -1.23 20.99 17.29
C PRO A 80 -2.69 20.52 17.20
N ARG A 81 -3.05 19.83 16.09
CA ARG A 81 -4.44 19.47 15.74
C ARG A 81 -5.19 18.67 16.79
N ASN A 82 -4.47 17.88 17.57
CA ASN A 82 -5.01 17.01 18.60
C ASN A 82 -5.23 17.74 19.96
N TRP A 83 -4.88 19.03 20.07
CA TRP A 83 -5.15 19.82 21.27
C TRP A 83 -6.43 20.61 21.13
N PRO A 84 -7.31 20.64 22.17
CA PRO A 84 -8.49 21.48 22.17
C PRO A 84 -8.11 22.96 22.18
N ILE A 85 -8.43 23.68 21.10
CA ILE A 85 -8.13 25.12 20.94
C ILE A 85 -8.71 25.94 22.08
N GLY A 86 -9.90 25.60 22.58
CA GLY A 86 -10.54 26.29 23.70
C GLY A 86 -9.72 26.31 24.99
N ASP A 87 -8.75 25.39 25.16
CA ASP A 87 -7.85 25.43 26.32
C ASP A 87 -6.90 26.65 26.23
N PHE A 88 -6.49 27.03 25.01
CA PHE A 88 -5.60 28.17 24.76
C PHE A 88 -6.33 29.51 24.83
N ASP A 89 -7.55 29.57 24.31
CA ASP A 89 -8.40 30.74 24.47
C ASP A 89 -8.65 31.07 25.93
N TYR A 90 -9.01 30.06 26.72
CA TYR A 90 -9.16 30.15 28.17
C TYR A 90 -7.87 30.64 28.86
N VAL A 91 -6.73 30.10 28.47
CA VAL A 91 -5.41 30.44 29.04
C VAL A 91 -5.02 31.88 28.66
N ALA A 92 -5.23 32.29 27.42
CA ALA A 92 -4.95 33.64 26.97
C ALA A 92 -5.80 34.69 27.73
N ASP A 93 -7.09 34.39 27.89
CA ASP A 93 -7.99 35.21 28.69
C ASP A 93 -7.52 35.32 30.15
N LEU A 94 -7.15 34.18 30.73
CA LEU A 94 -6.63 34.18 32.10
C LEU A 94 -5.37 34.99 32.27
N CYS A 95 -4.40 34.86 31.33
CA CYS A 95 -3.09 35.52 31.42
C CYS A 95 -3.15 37.01 31.13
N LEU A 96 -3.96 37.43 30.16
CA LEU A 96 -3.87 38.75 29.57
C LEU A 96 -5.04 39.68 29.90
N LYS A 97 -6.22 39.13 30.28
CA LYS A 97 -7.40 39.92 30.66
C LYS A 97 -7.64 39.99 32.16
N SER A 98 -7.13 39.07 32.96
CA SER A 98 -7.37 39.01 34.41
C SER A 98 -6.32 39.83 35.16
N GLY A 99 -6.75 40.96 35.76
CA GLY A 99 -5.94 41.81 36.65
C GLY A 99 -6.36 43.26 36.58
N GLU A 100 -5.91 44.09 37.55
CA GLU A 100 -6.21 45.53 37.62
C GLU A 100 -5.64 46.35 36.42
N ARG A 101 -4.63 45.75 35.73
CA ARG A 101 -3.93 46.34 34.57
C ARG A 101 -4.02 45.46 33.31
N GLY A 102 -5.00 44.56 33.21
CA GLY A 102 -5.19 43.70 32.05
C GLY A 102 -5.38 44.50 30.74
N LEU A 103 -5.06 43.88 29.61
CA LEU A 103 -5.23 44.45 28.28
C LEU A 103 -6.74 44.60 27.96
N SER A 104 -7.31 45.78 28.27
CA SER A 104 -8.75 46.06 28.16
C SER A 104 -9.30 45.97 26.71
N ARG A 105 -8.41 46.07 25.70
CA ARG A 105 -8.74 46.00 24.25
C ARG A 105 -8.17 44.78 23.57
N LEU A 106 -7.87 43.72 24.33
CA LEU A 106 -7.47 42.43 23.79
C LEU A 106 -8.69 41.62 23.39
N LYS A 107 -8.66 41.06 22.19
CA LYS A 107 -9.58 40.01 21.73
C LYS A 107 -8.82 38.74 21.40
N THR A 108 -9.29 37.63 21.94
CA THR A 108 -8.80 36.31 21.63
C THR A 108 -9.92 35.51 21.03
N PHE A 109 -9.64 34.65 20.11
CA PHE A 109 -10.64 33.71 19.61
C PHE A 109 -10.04 32.52 18.91
N CYS A 110 -10.85 31.45 18.88
CA CYS A 110 -10.54 30.22 18.13
C CYS A 110 -11.05 30.40 16.70
N HIS A 111 -10.16 30.25 15.73
CA HIS A 111 -10.51 30.34 14.31
C HIS A 111 -11.42 29.18 13.93
N PRO A 112 -12.67 29.41 13.50
CA PRO A 112 -13.57 28.35 13.10
C PRO A 112 -13.15 27.74 11.76
N PRO A 113 -13.42 26.45 11.53
CA PRO A 113 -13.24 25.85 10.22
C PRO A 113 -14.25 26.42 9.21
N ARG A 114 -13.95 26.28 7.91
CA ARG A 114 -14.94 26.56 6.86
C ARG A 114 -16.19 25.70 7.06
N THR A 115 -17.35 26.24 6.76
CA THR A 115 -18.61 25.47 6.70
C THR A 115 -18.56 24.45 5.55
N LYS A 116 -19.45 23.45 5.58
CA LYS A 116 -19.61 22.47 4.49
C LYS A 116 -19.90 23.10 3.11
N LYS A 117 -20.40 24.34 3.09
CA LYS A 117 -20.64 25.14 1.87
C LYS A 117 -19.44 25.95 1.42
N GLY A 118 -18.29 25.82 2.07
CA GLY A 118 -17.05 26.55 1.74
C GLY A 118 -17.01 28.01 2.21
N SER A 119 -18.04 28.49 2.86
CA SER A 119 -18.10 29.85 3.44
C SER A 119 -17.50 29.86 4.84
N TRP A 120 -16.99 31.02 5.27
CA TRP A 120 -16.62 31.24 6.66
C TRP A 120 -17.87 31.58 7.47
N ASP A 121 -18.02 31.00 8.66
CA ASP A 121 -19.20 31.19 9.51
C ASP A 121 -19.04 32.39 10.47
N PHE A 122 -18.17 33.34 10.13
CA PHE A 122 -17.95 34.57 10.90
C PHE A 122 -17.34 35.67 10.04
N SER A 123 -17.47 36.91 10.51
CA SER A 123 -16.79 38.09 9.93
C SER A 123 -15.57 38.45 10.78
N PRO A 124 -14.37 38.52 10.21
CA PRO A 124 -13.15 38.91 10.95
C PRO A 124 -13.12 40.38 11.32
N SER A 125 -13.86 41.27 10.63
CA SER A 125 -13.82 42.73 10.82
C SER A 125 -14.02 43.14 12.28
N GLY A 126 -14.97 42.56 12.98
CA GLY A 126 -15.24 42.86 14.39
C GLY A 126 -14.11 42.50 15.38
N TYR A 127 -13.13 41.70 14.93
CA TYR A 127 -11.95 41.33 15.73
C TYR A 127 -10.77 42.23 15.39
N LEU A 128 -10.62 42.65 14.13
CA LEU A 128 -9.56 43.51 13.66
C LEU A 128 -9.67 44.97 14.18
N ASP A 129 -10.84 45.38 14.66
CA ASP A 129 -11.04 46.63 15.35
C ASP A 129 -10.37 46.71 16.74
N ALA A 130 -9.95 45.57 17.28
CA ALA A 130 -9.24 45.53 18.56
C ALA A 130 -7.76 45.92 18.39
N GLN A 131 -7.20 46.55 19.42
CA GLN A 131 -5.78 46.95 19.41
C GLN A 131 -4.85 45.71 19.44
N LYS A 132 -5.24 44.71 20.19
CA LYS A 132 -4.47 43.47 20.33
C LYS A 132 -5.36 42.28 19.99
N VAL A 133 -4.92 41.40 19.08
CA VAL A 133 -5.67 40.25 18.63
C VAL A 133 -4.77 39.01 18.69
N ILE A 134 -5.28 37.96 19.30
CA ILE A 134 -4.64 36.63 19.27
C ILE A 134 -5.64 35.64 18.65
N ILE A 135 -5.17 34.97 17.62
CA ILE A 135 -5.98 33.98 16.87
C ILE A 135 -5.35 32.62 17.06
N PHE A 136 -6.12 31.67 17.56
CA PHE A 136 -5.68 30.27 17.66
C PHE A 136 -6.21 29.47 16.46
N LEU A 137 -5.31 28.81 15.75
CA LEU A 137 -5.59 28.04 14.53
C LEU A 137 -5.01 26.63 14.67
N PRO A 138 -5.74 25.56 14.31
CA PRO A 138 -5.13 24.21 14.23
C PRO A 138 -4.01 24.19 13.19
N ARG A 139 -2.87 23.59 13.52
CA ARG A 139 -1.73 23.46 12.58
C ARG A 139 -2.17 22.85 11.27
N GLY A 140 -1.83 23.47 10.15
CA GLY A 140 -2.23 23.06 8.80
C GLY A 140 -3.72 23.23 8.47
N ALA A 141 -4.50 23.95 9.29
CA ALA A 141 -5.82 24.41 8.89
C ALA A 141 -5.73 25.63 7.98
N GLU A 142 -6.69 25.76 7.08
CA GLU A 142 -6.79 26.91 6.19
C GLU A 142 -7.12 28.16 7.02
N MET A 143 -6.39 29.25 6.80
CA MET A 143 -6.61 30.53 7.47
C MET A 143 -7.53 31.44 6.63
N HIS A 144 -8.32 32.27 7.31
CA HIS A 144 -9.12 33.26 6.62
C HIS A 144 -8.18 34.30 5.99
N PRO A 145 -8.36 34.72 4.71
CA PRO A 145 -7.47 35.62 4.00
C PRO A 145 -7.24 36.97 4.72
N GLU A 146 -8.26 37.54 5.39
CA GLU A 146 -8.11 38.76 6.15
C GLU A 146 -7.15 38.61 7.33
N PHE A 147 -7.06 37.47 7.95
CA PHE A 147 -6.09 37.20 9.00
C PHE A 147 -4.70 36.98 8.46
N GLU A 148 -4.60 36.32 7.30
CA GLU A 148 -3.31 36.15 6.63
C GLU A 148 -2.66 37.47 6.22
N ILE A 149 -3.50 38.44 5.78
CA ILE A 149 -3.04 39.77 5.40
C ILE A 149 -2.72 40.65 6.63
N SER A 150 -3.50 40.51 7.73
CA SER A 150 -3.40 41.41 8.89
C SER A 150 -2.51 40.86 10.00
N ALA A 151 -2.02 39.62 9.92
CA ALA A 151 -1.16 39.02 10.94
C ALA A 151 0.24 39.65 10.91
N ASP A 152 0.65 40.25 12.02
CA ASP A 152 2.02 40.75 12.22
C ASP A 152 2.99 39.61 12.45
N SER A 153 2.52 38.48 13.04
CA SER A 153 3.31 37.26 13.19
C SER A 153 2.43 36.00 13.20
N ILE A 154 2.96 34.93 12.61
CA ILE A 154 2.38 33.58 12.63
C ILE A 154 3.39 32.70 13.32
N VAL A 155 3.02 32.09 14.44
CA VAL A 155 3.95 31.33 15.30
C VAL A 155 3.39 29.98 15.66
N ASP A 156 4.26 28.97 15.63
CA ASP A 156 3.92 27.60 16.02
C ASP A 156 4.08 27.40 17.52
N LEU A 157 3.07 26.82 18.16
CA LEU A 157 3.09 26.51 19.57
C LEU A 157 3.59 25.07 19.84
N GLU A 158 4.69 24.97 20.55
CA GLU A 158 5.20 23.70 21.09
C GLU A 158 4.73 23.51 22.54
N ILE A 159 3.99 22.43 22.80
CA ILE A 159 3.32 22.22 24.10
C ILE A 159 4.08 21.30 25.02
N LEU A 160 4.61 20.17 24.51
CA LEU A 160 5.20 19.11 25.31
C LEU A 160 6.74 19.26 25.43
N ASP A 161 7.19 20.41 25.93
CA ASP A 161 8.60 20.60 26.33
C ASP A 161 8.90 19.83 27.62
N ASP A 162 10.12 19.29 27.73
CA ASP A 162 10.59 18.55 28.90
C ASP A 162 10.42 19.33 30.21
N ARG A 163 10.71 20.64 30.17
CA ARG A 163 10.60 21.52 31.33
C ARG A 163 9.16 21.69 31.83
N HIS A 164 8.22 21.73 30.88
CA HIS A 164 6.79 21.84 31.20
C HIS A 164 6.28 20.54 31.84
N LEU A 165 6.70 19.39 31.31
CA LEU A 165 6.36 18.07 31.86
C LEU A 165 6.95 17.91 33.30
N ASP A 166 8.22 18.30 33.51
CA ASP A 166 8.85 18.26 34.84
C ASP A 166 8.18 19.24 35.82
N SER A 167 7.74 20.39 35.35
CA SER A 167 7.02 21.34 36.17
C SER A 167 5.66 20.81 36.60
N LEU A 168 4.93 20.18 35.66
CA LEU A 168 3.65 19.55 35.96
C LEU A 168 3.79 18.39 36.94
N ALA A 169 4.79 17.51 36.75
CA ALA A 169 5.04 16.38 37.63
C ALA A 169 5.36 16.82 39.07
N ARG A 170 6.21 17.84 39.22
CA ARG A 170 6.52 18.45 40.53
C ARG A 170 5.31 19.07 41.19
N GLN A 171 4.48 19.76 40.43
CA GLN A 171 3.30 20.45 40.96
C GLN A 171 2.23 19.47 41.45
N LEU A 172 2.08 18.34 40.80
CA LEU A 172 1.08 17.31 41.14
C LEU A 172 1.62 16.24 42.08
N ASP A 173 2.90 16.32 42.44
CA ASP A 173 3.62 15.34 43.28
C ASP A 173 3.43 13.90 42.73
N THR A 174 3.68 13.75 41.43
CA THR A 174 3.49 12.47 40.75
C THR A 174 4.78 11.70 40.52
N GLY A 175 5.92 12.20 41.03
CA GLY A 175 7.24 11.63 40.85
C GLY A 175 8.03 12.24 39.70
N LEU A 176 9.35 11.95 39.69
CA LEU A 176 10.24 12.40 38.62
C LEU A 176 9.96 11.61 37.33
N LEU A 177 9.97 12.31 36.19
CA LEU A 177 9.81 11.72 34.88
C LEU A 177 11.17 11.35 34.29
N SER A 178 11.33 10.11 33.85
CA SER A 178 12.47 9.69 33.05
C SER A 178 12.39 10.23 31.62
N LYS A 179 13.51 10.18 30.89
CA LYS A 179 13.50 10.51 29.45
C LYS A 179 12.49 9.65 28.65
N GLN A 180 12.39 8.38 29.01
CA GLN A 180 11.47 7.43 28.40
C GLN A 180 10.01 7.78 28.69
N ASP A 181 9.69 8.15 29.95
CA ASP A 181 8.32 8.58 30.29
C ASP A 181 7.88 9.80 29.48
N LYS A 182 8.77 10.78 29.32
CA LYS A 182 8.47 12.00 28.53
C LYS A 182 8.22 11.68 27.06
N GLU A 183 9.03 10.78 26.48
CA GLU A 183 8.85 10.35 25.11
C GLU A 183 7.53 9.60 24.93
N GLN A 184 7.18 8.72 25.84
CA GLN A 184 5.88 8.05 25.84
C GLN A 184 4.70 9.04 25.92
N ILE A 185 4.80 10.05 26.80
CA ILE A 185 3.76 11.07 26.92
C ILE A 185 3.54 11.82 25.59
N ARG A 186 4.62 12.09 24.83
CA ARG A 186 4.53 12.76 23.52
C ARG A 186 3.86 11.91 22.45
N GLN A 187 3.96 10.60 22.56
CA GLN A 187 3.40 9.65 21.59
C GLN A 187 1.89 9.42 21.78
N HIS A 188 1.35 9.81 22.94
CA HIS A 188 -0.06 9.60 23.26
C HIS A 188 -0.93 10.82 22.96
N ASP A 189 -2.23 10.57 22.76
CA ASP A 189 -3.23 11.62 22.58
C ASP A 189 -3.27 12.53 23.81
N PRO A 190 -3.21 13.88 23.67
CA PRO A 190 -3.34 14.83 24.75
C PRO A 190 -4.59 14.65 25.63
N ALA A 191 -5.64 14.03 25.11
CA ALA A 191 -6.82 13.67 25.91
C ALA A 191 -6.49 12.77 27.13
N PHE A 192 -5.40 12.00 27.07
CA PHE A 192 -4.98 11.15 28.19
C PHE A 192 -4.12 11.87 29.23
N ILE A 193 -3.66 13.11 28.97
CA ILE A 193 -2.78 13.86 29.89
C ILE A 193 -3.43 14.02 31.26
N ASP A 194 -4.71 14.39 31.33
CA ASP A 194 -5.43 14.52 32.60
C ASP A 194 -5.57 13.20 33.37
N SER A 195 -5.53 12.06 32.67
CA SER A 195 -5.55 10.72 33.25
C SER A 195 -4.17 10.23 33.68
N ILE A 196 -3.12 10.59 32.94
CA ILE A 196 -1.72 10.25 33.23
C ILE A 196 -1.24 11.00 34.47
N PHE A 197 -1.51 12.31 34.55
CA PHE A 197 -1.10 13.20 35.62
C PHE A 197 -2.20 13.39 36.67
N ARG A 198 -2.57 12.33 37.35
CA ARG A 198 -3.58 12.40 38.42
C ARG A 198 -2.89 12.55 39.79
N ARG A 199 -3.24 13.61 40.52
CA ARG A 199 -2.69 13.89 41.84
C ARG A 199 -2.71 12.67 42.77
N GLY A 200 -1.60 12.42 43.45
CA GLY A 200 -1.44 11.27 44.34
C GLY A 200 -1.31 9.92 43.65
N ARG A 201 -1.06 9.89 42.36
CA ARG A 201 -0.76 8.65 41.60
C ARG A 201 0.55 8.78 40.84
N SER A 202 1.32 7.68 40.79
CA SER A 202 2.56 7.60 40.04
C SER A 202 2.27 7.71 38.53
N THR A 203 2.92 8.66 37.85
CA THR A 203 2.88 8.82 36.40
C THR A 203 3.41 7.59 35.69
N ALA A 204 4.51 7.00 36.16
CA ALA A 204 5.06 5.76 35.60
C ALA A 204 4.06 4.60 35.64
N ALA A 205 3.32 4.45 36.76
CA ALA A 205 2.28 3.43 36.87
C ALA A 205 1.08 3.71 35.94
N ALA A 206 0.76 4.97 35.67
CA ALA A 206 -0.28 5.35 34.71
C ALA A 206 0.18 5.04 33.26
N LEU A 207 1.42 5.36 32.90
CA LEU A 207 2.01 5.03 31.60
C LEU A 207 2.07 3.52 31.37
N THR A 208 2.53 2.75 32.36
CA THR A 208 2.52 1.28 32.26
C THR A 208 1.12 0.72 32.05
N ARG A 209 0.08 1.31 32.66
CA ARG A 209 -1.31 0.90 32.40
C ARG A 209 -1.77 1.32 31.01
N LEU A 210 -1.40 2.49 30.56
CA LEU A 210 -1.71 2.98 29.22
C LEU A 210 -1.05 2.09 28.17
N GLU A 211 0.21 1.71 28.36
CA GLU A 211 0.88 0.69 27.53
C GLU A 211 0.13 -0.63 27.54
N ARG A 212 -0.27 -1.13 28.69
CA ARG A 212 -1.08 -2.37 28.79
C ARG A 212 -2.44 -2.24 28.11
N LEU A 213 -3.03 -1.06 28.07
CA LEU A 213 -4.28 -0.79 27.35
C LEU A 213 -4.03 -0.65 25.85
N SER A 214 -2.90 -0.06 25.47
CA SER A 214 -2.43 0.03 24.09
C SER A 214 -1.86 -1.30 23.59
N THR A 215 -1.22 -2.08 24.48
CA THR A 215 -0.69 -3.44 24.25
C THR A 215 -1.71 -4.54 24.58
N LYS A 216 -2.89 -4.21 25.20
CA LYS A 216 -3.99 -5.14 24.94
C LYS A 216 -4.09 -5.18 23.44
N PRO A 217 -3.80 -6.33 22.80
CA PRO A 217 -4.08 -6.41 21.39
C PRO A 217 -5.56 -6.05 21.29
N ALA A 218 -5.87 -4.87 20.77
CA ALA A 218 -7.09 -4.77 20.03
C ALA A 218 -7.09 -6.10 19.29
N LYS A 219 -8.15 -6.90 19.37
CA LYS A 219 -8.29 -8.17 18.66
C LYS A 219 -8.27 -7.86 17.15
N GLY A 220 -7.25 -7.11 16.75
CA GLY A 220 -6.87 -6.90 15.38
C GLY A 220 -6.41 -8.23 14.81
N PRO A 221 -6.56 -8.45 13.54
CA PRO A 221 -6.05 -9.64 12.90
C PRO A 221 -4.57 -9.79 13.25
N ARG A 222 -4.17 -10.99 13.60
CA ARG A 222 -2.75 -11.32 13.80
C ARG A 222 -2.02 -10.97 12.51
N LEU A 223 -0.96 -10.17 12.60
CA LEU A 223 -0.21 -9.71 11.42
C LEU A 223 0.85 -10.72 11.05
N ILE A 224 0.87 -11.12 9.79
CA ILE A 224 1.89 -12.01 9.21
C ILE A 224 3.22 -11.26 9.17
N PRO A 225 4.37 -11.88 9.55
CA PRO A 225 5.68 -11.23 9.47
C PRO A 225 6.02 -10.79 8.03
N LEU A 226 6.71 -9.66 7.88
CA LEU A 226 7.13 -9.14 6.56
C LEU A 226 7.88 -10.17 5.73
N ALA A 227 8.73 -10.99 6.35
CA ALA A 227 9.50 -12.02 5.65
C ALA A 227 8.64 -13.03 4.88
N SER A 228 7.35 -13.16 5.19
CA SER A 228 6.43 -14.10 4.53
C SER A 228 5.74 -13.53 3.28
N TYR A 229 6.07 -12.30 2.86
CA TYR A 229 5.46 -11.64 1.70
C TYR A 229 6.35 -11.63 0.46
N GLY A 230 7.29 -12.57 0.32
CA GLY A 230 8.14 -12.69 -0.86
C GLY A 230 8.89 -11.39 -1.21
N GLU A 231 8.80 -10.91 -2.45
CA GLU A 231 9.50 -9.69 -2.89
C GLU A 231 9.01 -8.44 -2.16
N ALA A 232 7.71 -8.33 -1.86
CA ALA A 232 7.20 -7.24 -1.05
C ALA A 232 7.79 -7.25 0.36
N GLY A 233 7.97 -8.44 0.93
CA GLY A 233 8.63 -8.63 2.23
C GLY A 233 10.10 -8.19 2.21
N LYS A 234 10.85 -8.52 1.17
CA LYS A 234 12.25 -8.07 0.99
C LYS A 234 12.32 -6.54 0.94
N TRP A 235 11.46 -5.91 0.16
CA TRP A 235 11.36 -4.46 0.11
C TRP A 235 11.02 -3.87 1.48
N GLY A 236 10.02 -4.42 2.18
CA GLY A 236 9.61 -3.94 3.51
C GLY A 236 10.72 -4.05 4.56
N LEU A 237 11.51 -5.12 4.54
CA LEU A 237 12.66 -5.30 5.44
C LEU A 237 13.78 -4.30 5.15
N LYS A 238 14.05 -4.03 3.86
CA LYS A 238 15.00 -2.99 3.44
C LYS A 238 14.51 -1.61 3.93
N PHE A 239 13.27 -1.26 3.64
CA PHE A 239 12.66 0.00 4.07
C PHE A 239 12.72 0.17 5.59
N LYS A 240 12.46 -0.89 6.38
CA LYS A 240 12.58 -0.89 7.83
C LYS A 240 14.00 -0.55 8.30
N SER A 241 15.02 -1.04 7.58
CA SER A 241 16.43 -0.70 7.85
C SER A 241 16.72 0.78 7.57
N ASP A 242 16.29 1.26 6.39
CA ASP A 242 16.51 2.63 5.94
C ASP A 242 15.78 3.64 6.85
N LEU A 243 14.55 3.31 7.28
CA LEU A 243 13.80 4.12 8.24
C LEU A 243 14.50 4.26 9.60
N ARG A 244 15.24 3.22 10.05
CA ARG A 244 16.05 3.31 11.26
C ARG A 244 17.23 4.26 11.09
N LEU A 245 17.91 4.22 9.93
CA LEU A 245 19.01 5.13 9.60
C LEU A 245 18.51 6.58 9.53
N TRP A 246 17.36 6.82 8.90
CA TRP A 246 16.73 8.14 8.87
C TRP A 246 16.39 8.64 10.27
N ARG A 247 15.78 7.83 11.13
CA ARG A 247 15.50 8.20 12.54
C ARG A 247 16.77 8.52 13.33
N ALA A 248 17.89 7.93 12.96
CA ALA A 248 19.19 8.19 13.57
C ALA A 248 19.90 9.41 12.96
N GLY A 249 19.32 10.07 11.94
CA GLY A 249 19.94 11.20 11.24
C GLY A 249 21.12 10.80 10.35
N GLN A 250 21.20 9.52 9.94
CA GLN A 250 22.27 8.97 9.11
C GLN A 250 21.89 8.84 7.64
N LEU A 251 20.65 9.07 7.31
CA LEU A 251 20.11 9.00 5.95
C LEU A 251 19.07 10.10 5.76
N ASP A 252 19.11 10.80 4.63
CA ASP A 252 18.12 11.80 4.28
C ASP A 252 16.83 11.13 3.78
N TRP A 253 15.67 11.76 4.04
CA TRP A 253 14.38 11.24 3.59
C TRP A 253 14.27 11.11 2.07
N SER A 254 14.99 11.94 1.32
CA SER A 254 15.06 11.89 -0.15
C SER A 254 15.66 10.59 -0.69
N ASP A 255 16.48 9.91 0.10
CA ASP A 255 17.19 8.70 -0.31
C ASP A 255 16.39 7.42 0.00
N LEU A 256 15.27 7.55 0.72
CA LEU A 256 14.36 6.43 0.98
C LEU A 256 13.40 6.22 -0.20
N ASP A 257 13.02 4.97 -0.39
CA ASP A 257 11.91 4.61 -1.29
C ASP A 257 10.58 5.05 -0.64
N ARG A 258 9.94 6.08 -1.21
CA ARG A 258 8.80 6.79 -0.60
C ARG A 258 7.45 6.33 -1.08
N GLY A 259 7.42 5.40 -2.05
CA GLY A 259 6.17 4.93 -2.63
C GLY A 259 6.28 3.59 -3.32
N ILE A 260 5.41 2.66 -2.94
CA ILE A 260 5.32 1.33 -3.53
C ILE A 260 3.91 1.06 -4.04
N LEU A 261 3.82 0.48 -5.23
CA LEU A 261 2.61 -0.13 -5.76
C LEU A 261 2.66 -1.64 -5.57
N LEU A 262 1.71 -2.17 -4.82
CA LEU A 262 1.47 -3.60 -4.68
C LEU A 262 0.35 -4.01 -5.64
N TYR A 263 0.62 -4.91 -6.56
CA TYR A 263 -0.39 -5.39 -7.49
C TYR A 263 -0.42 -6.91 -7.56
N GLY A 264 -1.53 -7.49 -7.97
CA GLY A 264 -1.69 -8.94 -8.09
C GLY A 264 -3.09 -9.43 -7.70
N PRO A 265 -3.32 -10.75 -7.71
CA PRO A 265 -4.62 -11.34 -7.46
C PRO A 265 -5.24 -10.92 -6.11
N PRO A 266 -6.59 -10.93 -5.98
CA PRO A 266 -7.23 -10.68 -4.71
C PRO A 266 -6.85 -11.77 -3.68
N GLY A 267 -6.81 -11.38 -2.39
CA GLY A 267 -6.50 -12.32 -1.30
C GLY A 267 -5.02 -12.62 -1.08
N THR A 268 -4.09 -12.03 -1.84
CA THR A 268 -2.64 -12.19 -1.67
C THR A 268 -2.04 -11.41 -0.50
N GLY A 269 -2.84 -10.59 0.17
CA GLY A 269 -2.43 -9.90 1.41
C GLY A 269 -1.89 -8.50 1.23
N LYS A 270 -2.19 -7.79 0.13
CA LYS A 270 -1.75 -6.41 -0.14
C LYS A 270 -2.05 -5.45 1.02
N THR A 271 -3.29 -5.42 1.48
CA THR A 271 -3.73 -4.60 2.63
C THR A 271 -3.07 -5.05 3.94
N SER A 272 -2.95 -6.38 4.15
CA SER A 272 -2.30 -6.96 5.34
C SER A 272 -0.82 -6.64 5.39
N PHE A 273 -0.13 -6.57 4.25
CA PHE A 273 1.26 -6.18 4.16
C PHE A 273 1.49 -4.77 4.70
N ALA A 274 0.65 -3.79 4.32
CA ALA A 274 0.78 -2.42 4.82
C ALA A 274 0.63 -2.35 6.35
N ALA A 275 -0.29 -3.14 6.92
CA ALA A 275 -0.45 -3.24 8.37
C ALA A 275 0.77 -3.88 9.04
N SER A 276 1.33 -4.95 8.45
CA SER A 276 2.54 -5.61 8.94
C SER A 276 3.75 -4.68 8.87
N LEU A 277 3.89 -3.94 7.77
CA LEU A 277 4.95 -2.95 7.58
C LEU A 277 4.88 -1.85 8.64
N ALA A 278 3.69 -1.28 8.87
CA ALA A 278 3.48 -0.25 9.88
C ALA A 278 3.84 -0.77 11.29
N SER A 279 3.38 -1.96 11.63
CA SER A 279 3.65 -2.57 12.92
C SER A 279 5.15 -2.82 13.13
N GLU A 280 5.84 -3.42 12.14
CA GLU A 280 7.26 -3.75 12.28
C GLU A 280 8.18 -2.53 12.20
N CYS A 281 7.76 -1.48 11.50
CA CYS A 281 8.48 -0.20 11.44
C CYS A 281 8.19 0.71 12.64
N GLY A 282 7.20 0.38 13.49
CA GLY A 282 6.72 1.29 14.53
C GLY A 282 6.25 2.62 13.92
N ALA A 283 5.53 2.54 12.80
CA ALA A 283 4.99 3.67 12.07
C ALA A 283 3.46 3.72 12.22
N HIS A 284 2.89 4.92 12.14
CA HIS A 284 1.44 5.08 12.15
C HIS A 284 0.83 4.65 10.82
N LEU A 285 -0.21 3.83 10.84
CA LEU A 285 -0.93 3.41 9.63
C LEU A 285 -2.16 4.30 9.41
N VAL A 286 -2.24 4.91 8.24
CA VAL A 286 -3.43 5.65 7.77
C VAL A 286 -4.05 4.86 6.61
N PRO A 287 -5.07 4.04 6.87
CA PRO A 287 -5.74 3.29 5.81
C PRO A 287 -6.78 4.14 5.12
N THR A 288 -6.71 4.18 3.79
CA THR A 288 -7.65 4.92 2.95
C THR A 288 -7.95 4.21 1.64
N SER A 289 -8.95 4.68 0.91
CA SER A 289 -9.32 4.23 -0.43
C SER A 289 -10.12 5.32 -1.14
N LEU A 290 -10.24 5.22 -2.47
CA LEU A 290 -11.10 6.13 -3.23
C LEU A 290 -12.55 6.07 -2.73
N SER A 291 -13.06 4.87 -2.45
CA SER A 291 -14.42 4.67 -1.93
C SER A 291 -14.64 5.40 -0.59
N LYS A 292 -13.65 5.39 0.30
CA LYS A 292 -13.69 6.16 1.57
C LYS A 292 -13.78 7.66 1.29
N TRP A 293 -12.98 8.18 0.37
CA TRP A 293 -13.02 9.61 0.01
C TRP A 293 -14.32 10.01 -0.68
N GLN A 294 -14.84 9.17 -1.60
CA GLN A 294 -16.12 9.42 -2.28
C GLN A 294 -17.31 9.43 -1.30
N SER A 295 -17.26 8.64 -0.24
CA SER A 295 -18.33 8.59 0.76
C SER A 295 -18.55 9.90 1.52
N THR A 296 -17.62 10.85 1.43
CA THR A 296 -17.70 12.15 2.13
C THR A 296 -18.60 13.17 1.44
N GLY A 297 -18.88 13.00 0.12
CA GLY A 297 -19.78 13.89 -0.63
C GLY A 297 -19.33 14.12 -2.06
N HIS A 298 -19.47 15.37 -2.53
CA HIS A 298 -19.09 15.76 -3.89
C HIS A 298 -17.56 15.92 -4.05
N LEU A 299 -17.09 16.23 -5.26
CA LEU A 299 -15.66 16.35 -5.61
C LEU A 299 -14.84 17.18 -4.62
N GLY A 300 -15.35 18.35 -4.19
CA GLY A 300 -14.66 19.19 -3.21
C GLY A 300 -14.48 18.51 -1.86
N ASP A 301 -15.48 17.76 -1.40
CA ASP A 301 -15.41 17.00 -0.14
C ASP A 301 -14.45 15.81 -0.26
N LEU A 302 -14.44 15.13 -1.44
CA LEU A 302 -13.50 14.05 -1.74
C LEU A 302 -12.05 14.55 -1.69
N LEU A 303 -11.73 15.63 -2.41
CA LEU A 303 -10.38 16.21 -2.43
C LEU A 303 -9.95 16.71 -1.05
N LYS A 304 -10.89 17.26 -0.28
CA LYS A 304 -10.64 17.66 1.12
C LYS A 304 -10.35 16.44 2.01
N ALA A 305 -11.13 15.36 1.89
CA ALA A 305 -10.91 14.12 2.64
C ALA A 305 -9.55 13.50 2.29
N MET A 306 -9.18 13.48 1.01
CA MET A 306 -7.86 13.05 0.55
C MET A 306 -6.75 13.86 1.20
N ARG A 307 -6.81 15.21 1.14
CA ARG A 307 -5.82 16.09 1.76
C ARG A 307 -5.74 15.93 3.28
N LEU A 308 -6.84 15.63 3.95
CA LEU A 308 -6.88 15.35 5.39
C LEU A 308 -6.15 14.05 5.75
N ASP A 309 -6.34 12.96 4.98
CA ASP A 309 -5.63 11.70 5.21
C ASP A 309 -4.11 11.87 5.00
N PHE A 310 -3.69 12.60 3.95
CA PHE A 310 -2.27 12.96 3.75
C PHE A 310 -1.71 13.87 4.87
N ALA A 311 -2.52 14.78 5.38
CA ALA A 311 -2.14 15.64 6.50
C ALA A 311 -2.03 14.83 7.81
N GLU A 312 -2.97 13.91 8.09
CA GLU A 312 -2.86 13.00 9.22
C GLU A 312 -1.58 12.17 9.16
N ALA A 313 -1.23 11.66 7.97
CA ALA A 313 0.00 10.91 7.78
C ALA A 313 1.24 11.76 8.11
N ARG A 314 1.29 13.03 7.68
CA ARG A 314 2.38 13.95 8.02
C ARG A 314 2.45 14.28 9.51
N ASP A 315 1.32 14.59 10.11
CA ASP A 315 1.26 14.98 11.52
C ASP A 315 1.69 13.85 12.45
N ARG A 316 1.57 12.59 11.98
CA ARG A 316 1.94 11.38 12.73
C ARG A 316 3.14 10.65 12.14
N ALA A 317 4.03 11.38 11.44
CA ALA A 317 5.25 10.79 10.89
C ALA A 317 6.17 10.22 12.01
N PRO A 318 6.86 9.09 11.77
CA PRO A 318 6.80 8.31 10.54
C PRO A 318 5.51 7.52 10.41
N SER A 319 4.94 7.57 9.22
CA SER A 319 3.64 6.98 8.92
C SER A 319 3.62 6.24 7.57
N ILE A 320 2.69 5.30 7.45
CA ILE A 320 2.39 4.59 6.22
C ILE A 320 0.97 4.94 5.80
N LEU A 321 0.83 5.59 4.66
CA LEU A 321 -0.46 5.87 4.03
C LEU A 321 -0.79 4.73 3.07
N LEU A 322 -1.76 3.90 3.43
CA LEU A 322 -2.26 2.84 2.55
C LEU A 322 -3.41 3.40 1.70
N ILE A 323 -3.25 3.36 0.37
CA ILE A 323 -4.32 3.65 -0.59
C ILE A 323 -4.75 2.32 -1.22
N ASP A 324 -5.83 1.75 -0.72
CA ASP A 324 -6.35 0.48 -1.24
C ASP A 324 -7.26 0.72 -2.45
N GLU A 325 -7.32 -0.26 -3.37
CA GLU A 325 -8.10 -0.21 -4.61
C GLU A 325 -7.83 1.07 -5.44
N ILE A 326 -6.55 1.43 -5.57
CA ILE A 326 -6.14 2.67 -6.28
C ILE A 326 -6.55 2.67 -7.76
N ASP A 327 -6.78 1.50 -8.37
CA ASP A 327 -7.30 1.36 -9.74
C ASP A 327 -8.67 2.02 -9.92
N SER A 328 -9.45 2.19 -8.86
CA SER A 328 -10.71 2.93 -8.89
C SER A 328 -10.55 4.42 -9.28
N VAL A 329 -9.34 4.98 -9.14
CA VAL A 329 -9.01 6.34 -9.58
C VAL A 329 -8.99 6.43 -11.12
N GLY A 330 -8.54 5.36 -11.81
CA GLY A 330 -8.54 5.24 -13.26
C GLY A 330 -7.41 5.99 -13.99
N ASP A 331 -7.46 5.95 -15.32
CA ASP A 331 -6.53 6.65 -16.22
C ASP A 331 -7.22 7.84 -16.89
N ARG A 332 -6.65 9.04 -16.75
CA ARG A 332 -7.18 10.29 -17.34
C ARG A 332 -7.40 10.23 -18.85
N ARG A 333 -6.63 9.38 -19.55
CA ARG A 333 -6.71 9.22 -21.01
C ARG A 333 -7.93 8.41 -21.46
N SER A 334 -8.43 7.54 -20.59
CA SER A 334 -9.54 6.62 -20.89
C SER A 334 -10.93 7.19 -20.57
N PHE A 335 -11.00 8.30 -19.83
CA PHE A 335 -12.27 8.86 -19.38
C PHE A 335 -13.05 9.50 -20.52
N SER A 336 -14.35 9.20 -20.58
CA SER A 336 -15.33 9.74 -21.54
C SER A 336 -16.67 10.00 -20.84
N GLY A 337 -17.54 10.82 -21.49
CA GLY A 337 -18.86 11.15 -20.96
C GLY A 337 -18.86 12.30 -19.93
N ASP A 338 -20.02 12.50 -19.28
CA ASP A 338 -20.31 13.67 -18.45
C ASP A 338 -19.42 13.79 -17.19
N ASN A 339 -18.94 12.65 -16.67
CA ASN A 339 -18.10 12.60 -15.47
C ASN A 339 -16.60 12.73 -15.75
N LYS A 340 -16.18 12.93 -17.01
CA LYS A 340 -14.77 13.00 -17.41
C LYS A 340 -13.96 14.00 -16.58
N ASN A 341 -14.45 15.23 -16.46
CA ASN A 341 -13.76 16.29 -15.72
C ASN A 341 -13.61 15.96 -14.23
N TYR A 342 -14.66 15.38 -13.63
CA TYR A 342 -14.62 14.92 -12.24
C TYR A 342 -13.49 13.91 -12.03
N CYS A 343 -13.40 12.88 -12.86
CA CYS A 343 -12.36 11.85 -12.73
C CYS A 343 -10.96 12.41 -12.95
N ILE A 344 -10.78 13.32 -13.92
CA ILE A 344 -9.50 13.99 -14.19
C ILE A 344 -9.05 14.81 -12.97
N GLU A 345 -9.96 15.54 -12.32
CA GLU A 345 -9.64 16.35 -11.15
C GLU A 345 -9.27 15.48 -9.94
N VAL A 346 -9.88 14.32 -9.76
CA VAL A 346 -9.51 13.35 -8.72
C VAL A 346 -8.08 12.84 -8.94
N VAL A 347 -7.75 12.43 -10.18
CA VAL A 347 -6.38 11.99 -10.51
C VAL A 347 -5.38 13.11 -10.28
N ASN A 348 -5.68 14.33 -10.72
CA ASN A 348 -4.78 15.49 -10.54
C ASN A 348 -4.57 15.81 -9.05
N GLY A 349 -5.63 15.79 -8.23
CA GLY A 349 -5.53 16.00 -6.79
C GLY A 349 -4.69 14.92 -6.08
N LEU A 350 -4.76 13.67 -6.53
CA LEU A 350 -3.92 12.59 -6.03
C LEU A 350 -2.45 12.80 -6.43
N LEU A 351 -2.18 13.17 -7.69
CA LEU A 351 -0.84 13.49 -8.17
C LEU A 351 -0.21 14.64 -7.39
N GLU A 352 -0.94 15.73 -7.16
CA GLU A 352 -0.52 16.87 -6.33
C GLU A 352 -0.17 16.43 -4.91
N SER A 353 -0.99 15.57 -4.32
CA SER A 353 -0.78 15.04 -2.97
C SER A 353 0.44 14.11 -2.89
N LEU A 354 0.70 13.34 -3.94
CA LEU A 354 1.86 12.46 -4.06
C LEU A 354 3.16 13.24 -4.33
N ASP A 355 3.14 14.31 -5.11
CA ASP A 355 4.31 15.16 -5.38
C ASP A 355 4.74 15.96 -4.16
N GLY A 356 3.81 16.23 -3.26
CA GLY A 356 4.08 16.85 -1.96
C GLY A 356 4.68 18.24 -2.04
N VAL A 357 3.98 19.22 -2.61
CA VAL A 357 4.36 20.63 -2.57
C VAL A 357 4.62 21.13 -1.12
N ALA A 358 4.01 20.48 -0.13
CA ALA A 358 4.20 20.77 1.30
C ALA A 358 5.18 19.81 2.02
N GLY A 359 5.95 19.00 1.27
CA GLY A 359 6.83 17.97 1.83
C GLY A 359 6.09 16.70 2.27
N ARG A 360 6.70 15.54 2.03
CA ARG A 360 6.23 14.21 2.52
C ARG A 360 7.26 13.56 3.44
N GLU A 361 8.02 14.36 4.17
CA GLU A 361 9.02 13.81 5.07
C GLU A 361 8.36 12.92 6.13
N GLY A 362 8.89 11.71 6.31
CA GLY A 362 8.35 10.72 7.23
C GLY A 362 7.10 9.98 6.75
N VAL A 363 6.59 10.20 5.52
CA VAL A 363 5.40 9.54 4.98
C VAL A 363 5.73 8.65 3.81
N VAL A 364 5.47 7.35 3.94
CA VAL A 364 5.53 6.36 2.86
C VAL A 364 4.13 6.03 2.36
N VAL A 365 3.96 6.00 1.04
CA VAL A 365 2.70 5.62 0.40
C VAL A 365 2.78 4.17 -0.07
N VAL A 366 1.87 3.35 0.40
CA VAL A 366 1.64 1.99 -0.07
C VAL A 366 0.33 1.97 -0.83
N ALA A 367 0.38 1.83 -2.14
CA ALA A 367 -0.80 1.69 -2.97
C ALA A 367 -1.05 0.21 -3.29
N ALA A 368 -2.32 -0.20 -3.33
CA ALA A 368 -2.70 -1.57 -3.65
C ALA A 368 -3.73 -1.61 -4.78
N THR A 369 -3.55 -2.54 -5.72
CA THR A 369 -4.49 -2.75 -6.85
C THR A 369 -4.55 -4.20 -7.29
N ASN A 370 -5.67 -4.60 -7.89
CA ASN A 370 -5.78 -5.86 -8.63
C ASN A 370 -5.55 -5.66 -10.14
N PHE A 371 -5.63 -4.41 -10.63
CA PHE A 371 -5.62 -4.06 -12.06
C PHE A 371 -4.62 -2.94 -12.35
N PRO A 372 -3.29 -3.21 -12.34
CA PRO A 372 -2.27 -2.18 -12.52
C PRO A 372 -2.38 -1.46 -13.86
N GLN A 373 -2.92 -2.12 -14.91
CA GLN A 373 -3.15 -1.54 -16.23
C GLN A 373 -4.27 -0.48 -16.28
N ALA A 374 -5.09 -0.37 -15.22
CA ALA A 374 -6.14 0.64 -15.12
C ALA A 374 -5.63 1.97 -14.54
N LEU A 375 -4.38 2.03 -14.09
CA LEU A 375 -3.80 3.20 -13.44
C LEU A 375 -3.29 4.22 -14.45
N ASP A 376 -3.43 5.49 -14.11
CA ASP A 376 -2.77 6.58 -14.86
C ASP A 376 -1.24 6.44 -14.75
N PRO A 377 -0.49 6.38 -15.89
CA PRO A 377 0.96 6.21 -15.87
C PRO A 377 1.72 7.29 -15.10
N ALA A 378 1.13 8.47 -14.91
CA ALA A 378 1.74 9.53 -14.13
C ALA A 378 1.86 9.18 -12.64
N LEU A 379 1.00 8.31 -12.10
CA LEU A 379 1.09 7.82 -10.72
C LEU A 379 2.32 6.93 -10.51
N LEU A 380 2.77 6.26 -11.58
CA LEU A 380 3.84 5.26 -11.57
C LEU A 380 5.24 5.87 -11.80
N ARG A 381 5.35 7.20 -11.86
CA ARG A 381 6.64 7.88 -12.09
C ARG A 381 7.48 7.94 -10.82
N SER A 382 8.80 8.13 -11.04
CA SER A 382 9.78 8.36 -9.97
C SER A 382 9.35 9.48 -9.02
N GLY A 383 9.58 9.29 -7.73
CA GLY A 383 9.15 10.18 -6.66
C GLY A 383 7.70 9.99 -6.19
N ARG A 384 6.90 9.14 -6.84
CA ARG A 384 5.50 8.81 -6.50
C ARG A 384 5.38 7.35 -6.06
N LEU A 385 4.81 6.50 -6.92
CA LEU A 385 4.74 5.05 -6.71
C LEU A 385 5.79 4.39 -7.62
N GLU A 386 7.06 4.61 -7.34
CA GLU A 386 8.15 4.24 -8.23
C GLU A 386 8.53 2.76 -8.17
N THR A 387 8.36 2.14 -7.01
CA THR A 387 8.60 0.72 -6.86
C THR A 387 7.33 -0.07 -7.11
N HIS A 388 7.37 -1.02 -8.05
CA HIS A 388 6.23 -1.87 -8.39
C HIS A 388 6.54 -3.31 -8.00
N VAL A 389 5.72 -3.90 -7.14
CA VAL A 389 5.91 -5.28 -6.68
C VAL A 389 4.66 -6.09 -6.94
N GLU A 390 4.83 -7.17 -7.71
CA GLU A 390 3.77 -8.15 -7.91
C GLU A 390 3.65 -9.06 -6.68
N MET A 391 2.50 -9.04 -6.06
CA MET A 391 2.16 -9.97 -4.99
C MET A 391 1.53 -11.22 -5.58
N LYS A 392 2.38 -12.17 -5.91
CA LYS A 392 1.97 -13.48 -6.44
C LYS A 392 1.23 -14.30 -5.38
N ARG A 393 0.58 -15.37 -5.81
CA ARG A 393 0.07 -16.39 -4.89
C ARG A 393 1.25 -17.01 -4.14
N PRO A 394 1.11 -17.34 -2.85
CA PRO A 394 2.22 -17.81 -2.05
C PRO A 394 2.72 -19.18 -2.55
N SER A 395 4.04 -19.35 -2.60
CA SER A 395 4.73 -20.62 -2.84
C SER A 395 4.41 -21.65 -1.75
N THR A 396 4.74 -22.91 -1.96
CA THR A 396 4.54 -23.96 -0.94
C THR A 396 5.18 -23.61 0.40
N HIS A 397 6.39 -23.05 0.35
CA HIS A 397 7.11 -22.64 1.56
C HIS A 397 6.39 -21.50 2.29
N GLU A 398 5.97 -20.46 1.56
CA GLU A 398 5.23 -19.34 2.12
C GLU A 398 3.86 -19.77 2.66
N ARG A 399 3.16 -20.69 1.97
CA ARG A 399 1.90 -21.26 2.48
C ARG A 399 2.11 -22.01 3.80
N ALA A 400 3.19 -22.78 3.91
CA ALA A 400 3.53 -23.46 5.16
C ALA A 400 3.80 -22.46 6.31
N GLN A 401 4.52 -21.38 6.02
CA GLN A 401 4.77 -20.30 7.00
C GLN A 401 3.46 -19.61 7.41
N ILE A 402 2.56 -19.32 6.47
CA ILE A 402 1.26 -18.73 6.76
C ILE A 402 0.41 -19.67 7.62
N LEU A 403 0.38 -20.96 7.31
CA LEU A 403 -0.32 -21.97 8.12
C LEU A 403 0.26 -22.04 9.54
N GLN A 404 1.57 -22.10 9.69
CA GLN A 404 2.26 -22.11 10.98
C GLN A 404 1.94 -20.84 11.80
N PHE A 405 1.91 -19.69 11.14
CA PHE A 405 1.53 -18.43 11.78
C PHE A 405 0.11 -18.47 12.38
N TYR A 406 -0.86 -19.03 11.66
CA TYR A 406 -2.24 -19.16 12.16
C TYR A 406 -2.41 -20.32 13.16
N LEU A 407 -1.45 -21.23 13.22
CA LEU A 407 -1.46 -22.47 14.00
C LEU A 407 -0.23 -22.61 14.94
N PRO A 408 0.09 -21.60 15.76
CA PRO A 408 1.33 -21.60 16.55
C PRO A 408 1.37 -22.67 17.66
N ALA A 409 0.21 -23.22 18.02
CA ALA A 409 0.11 -24.29 19.02
C ALA A 409 0.27 -25.70 18.41
N LEU A 410 0.37 -25.79 17.09
CA LEU A 410 0.55 -27.04 16.38
C LEU A 410 2.04 -27.21 16.05
N ASP A 411 2.73 -28.07 16.78
CA ASP A 411 4.14 -28.41 16.51
C ASP A 411 4.22 -29.52 15.46
N ALA A 412 3.89 -29.18 14.19
CA ALA A 412 3.72 -30.11 13.10
C ALA A 412 4.22 -29.51 11.77
N LEU A 413 5.42 -28.93 11.78
CA LEU A 413 5.98 -28.20 10.62
C LEU A 413 6.07 -29.06 9.35
N LYS A 414 6.44 -30.34 9.46
CA LYS A 414 6.54 -31.26 8.32
C LYS A 414 5.16 -31.53 7.72
N GLU A 415 4.19 -31.83 8.57
CA GLU A 415 2.81 -32.08 8.17
C GLU A 415 2.15 -30.86 7.57
N LEU A 416 2.42 -29.66 8.12
CA LEU A 416 1.95 -28.39 7.55
C LEU A 416 2.57 -28.10 6.19
N TYR A 417 3.80 -28.53 5.94
CA TYR A 417 4.41 -28.44 4.62
C TYR A 417 3.70 -29.34 3.60
N GLU A 418 3.36 -30.59 3.99
CA GLU A 418 2.59 -31.48 3.13
C GLU A 418 1.17 -30.94 2.87
N VAL A 419 0.52 -30.38 3.89
CA VAL A 419 -0.75 -29.65 3.71
C VAL A 419 -0.59 -28.50 2.74
N ALA A 420 0.48 -27.73 2.87
CA ALA A 420 0.76 -26.58 2.00
C ALA A 420 0.98 -27.00 0.55
N ARG A 421 1.58 -28.16 0.30
CA ARG A 421 1.69 -28.76 -1.05
C ARG A 421 0.31 -29.01 -1.66
N GLN A 422 -0.62 -29.60 -0.87
CA GLN A 422 -2.00 -29.87 -1.31
C GLN A 422 -2.84 -28.60 -1.58
N LEU A 423 -2.40 -27.45 -1.06
CA LEU A 423 -3.11 -26.17 -1.15
C LEU A 423 -2.53 -25.27 -2.24
N ASN A 424 -2.03 -25.85 -3.32
CA ASN A 424 -1.50 -25.08 -4.42
C ASN A 424 -2.53 -24.11 -5.00
N GLY A 425 -2.08 -22.94 -5.45
CA GLY A 425 -2.95 -21.88 -5.97
C GLY A 425 -3.82 -21.16 -4.93
N GLN A 426 -3.82 -21.59 -3.67
CA GLN A 426 -4.58 -20.93 -2.61
C GLN A 426 -3.88 -19.65 -2.15
N THR A 427 -4.69 -18.61 -1.90
CA THR A 427 -4.22 -17.31 -1.39
C THR A 427 -4.10 -17.32 0.13
N GLY A 428 -3.44 -16.31 0.71
CA GLY A 428 -3.37 -16.14 2.16
C GLY A 428 -4.75 -16.10 2.83
N ALA A 429 -5.73 -15.48 2.19
CA ALA A 429 -7.11 -15.42 2.66
C ALA A 429 -7.81 -16.80 2.65
N ASP A 430 -7.50 -17.64 1.65
CA ASP A 430 -8.02 -19.00 1.57
C ASP A 430 -7.43 -19.89 2.68
N LEU A 431 -6.12 -19.73 2.96
CA LEU A 431 -5.45 -20.45 4.05
C LEU A 431 -6.03 -20.04 5.42
N GLU A 432 -6.26 -18.76 5.65
CA GLU A 432 -6.92 -18.29 6.87
C GLU A 432 -8.33 -18.88 7.01
N ARG A 433 -9.09 -18.89 5.93
CA ARG A 433 -10.44 -19.49 5.89
C ARG A 433 -10.39 -20.97 6.23
N LEU A 434 -9.42 -21.70 5.67
CA LEU A 434 -9.22 -23.13 5.94
C LEU A 434 -8.90 -23.37 7.41
N VAL A 435 -7.94 -22.64 7.98
CA VAL A 435 -7.60 -22.72 9.41
C VAL A 435 -8.80 -22.43 10.29
N ARG A 436 -9.63 -21.43 9.92
CA ARG A 436 -10.84 -21.09 10.66
C ARG A 436 -11.85 -22.23 10.68
N LYS A 437 -12.02 -22.94 9.53
CA LYS A 437 -12.87 -24.14 9.45
C LYS A 437 -12.34 -25.29 10.31
N ALA A 438 -11.03 -25.57 10.26
CA ALA A 438 -10.40 -26.60 11.09
C ALA A 438 -10.58 -26.30 12.60
N LYS A 439 -10.33 -25.04 13.02
CA LYS A 439 -10.60 -24.62 14.40
C LYS A 439 -12.07 -24.73 14.80
N GLN A 440 -13.00 -24.50 13.88
CA GLN A 440 -14.44 -24.68 14.12
C GLN A 440 -14.75 -26.14 14.37
N ARG A 441 -14.21 -27.07 13.56
CA ARG A 441 -14.39 -28.53 13.74
C ARG A 441 -13.93 -28.98 15.13
N ALA A 442 -12.69 -28.64 15.53
CA ALA A 442 -12.17 -28.98 16.84
C ALA A 442 -13.04 -28.44 18.00
N ARG A 443 -13.56 -27.20 17.86
CA ARG A 443 -14.48 -26.62 18.84
C ARG A 443 -15.81 -27.37 18.92
N THR A 444 -16.35 -27.80 17.79
CA THR A 444 -17.61 -28.57 17.76
C THR A 444 -17.45 -29.91 18.47
N GLU A 445 -16.28 -30.51 18.37
CA GLU A 445 -15.94 -31.76 19.05
C GLU A 445 -15.39 -31.54 20.49
N ASN A 446 -15.41 -30.29 20.98
CA ASN A 446 -14.96 -29.86 22.32
C ASN A 446 -13.57 -30.37 22.71
N ARG A 447 -12.63 -30.36 21.75
CA ARG A 447 -11.24 -30.78 21.93
C ARG A 447 -10.23 -29.79 21.35
N LYS A 448 -8.95 -29.99 21.64
CA LYS A 448 -7.88 -29.21 21.04
C LYS A 448 -7.77 -29.52 19.54
N LEU A 449 -7.34 -28.51 18.79
CA LEU A 449 -7.04 -28.62 17.35
C LEU A 449 -5.88 -29.60 17.13
N MET A 450 -6.06 -30.52 16.19
CA MET A 450 -5.06 -31.49 15.74
C MET A 450 -4.83 -31.36 14.22
N ILE A 451 -3.77 -31.99 13.71
CA ILE A 451 -3.43 -31.91 12.28
C ILE A 451 -4.50 -32.57 11.39
N GLU A 452 -5.19 -33.57 11.92
CA GLU A 452 -6.27 -34.27 11.23
C GLU A 452 -7.45 -33.34 10.94
N ASP A 453 -7.66 -32.30 11.76
CA ASP A 453 -8.69 -31.30 11.51
C ASP A 453 -8.36 -30.44 10.29
N ILE A 454 -7.07 -30.19 10.07
CA ILE A 454 -6.60 -29.49 8.88
C ILE A 454 -6.82 -30.36 7.66
N TRP A 455 -6.36 -31.62 7.69
CA TRP A 455 -6.55 -32.57 6.59
C TRP A 455 -8.02 -32.80 6.23
N ALA A 456 -8.90 -32.78 7.21
CA ALA A 456 -10.33 -32.97 6.99
C ALA A 456 -11.01 -31.82 6.22
N VAL A 457 -10.40 -30.63 6.20
CA VAL A 457 -10.93 -29.44 5.49
C VAL A 457 -10.13 -29.07 4.25
N VAL A 458 -8.99 -29.72 4.00
CA VAL A 458 -8.23 -29.57 2.75
C VAL A 458 -9.06 -30.08 1.58
N PRO A 459 -9.26 -29.28 0.53
CA PRO A 459 -9.95 -29.76 -0.67
C PRO A 459 -9.20 -30.95 -1.26
N ARG A 460 -9.91 -32.04 -1.53
CA ARG A 460 -9.32 -33.12 -2.31
C ARG A 460 -9.10 -32.63 -3.74
N GLN A 461 -7.86 -32.58 -4.15
CA GLN A 461 -7.51 -32.29 -5.52
C GLN A 461 -7.73 -33.56 -6.36
N PRO A 462 -8.33 -33.47 -7.55
CA PRO A 462 -8.37 -34.63 -8.45
C PRO A 462 -6.93 -34.97 -8.84
N SER A 463 -6.54 -36.23 -8.59
CA SER A 463 -5.28 -36.76 -9.12
C SER A 463 -5.42 -36.92 -10.64
N LEU A 464 -4.39 -36.53 -11.38
CA LEU A 464 -4.32 -36.81 -12.82
C LEU A 464 -4.38 -38.32 -13.05
N SER A 465 -5.26 -38.75 -13.96
CA SER A 465 -5.27 -40.16 -14.40
C SER A 465 -3.98 -40.47 -15.18
N ASP A 466 -3.63 -41.75 -15.29
CA ASP A 466 -2.48 -42.18 -16.12
C ASP A 466 -2.66 -41.77 -17.60
N GLU A 467 -3.90 -41.69 -18.05
CA GLU A 467 -4.27 -41.25 -19.40
C GLU A 467 -4.06 -39.76 -19.56
N ASP A 468 -4.53 -38.93 -18.61
CA ASP A 468 -4.31 -37.49 -18.65
C ASP A 468 -2.82 -37.16 -18.60
N ARG A 469 -2.08 -37.85 -17.73
CA ARG A 469 -0.63 -37.71 -17.63
C ARG A 469 0.07 -38.06 -18.93
N TRP A 470 -0.36 -39.15 -19.59
CA TRP A 470 0.18 -39.54 -20.90
C TRP A 470 -0.10 -38.48 -21.96
N ARG A 471 -1.29 -37.89 -21.96
CA ARG A 471 -1.67 -36.81 -22.85
C ARG A 471 -0.78 -35.57 -22.66
N ILE A 472 -0.51 -35.17 -21.41
CA ILE A 472 0.39 -34.07 -21.11
C ILE A 472 1.82 -34.37 -21.59
N CYS A 473 2.31 -35.60 -21.41
CA CYS A 473 3.63 -35.98 -21.92
C CYS A 473 3.72 -35.84 -23.45
N ILE A 474 2.68 -36.21 -24.19
CA ILE A 474 2.59 -36.04 -25.64
C ILE A 474 2.57 -34.58 -26.02
N HIS A 475 1.80 -33.75 -25.30
CA HIS A 475 1.69 -32.33 -25.51
C HIS A 475 3.06 -31.63 -25.40
N GLU A 476 3.76 -31.84 -24.29
CA GLU A 476 5.08 -31.26 -24.05
C GLU A 476 6.16 -31.80 -24.99
N ALA A 477 6.13 -33.08 -25.29
CA ALA A 477 7.03 -33.70 -26.27
C ALA A 477 6.84 -33.08 -27.66
N ALA A 478 5.61 -32.75 -28.05
CA ALA A 478 5.30 -32.15 -29.34
C ALA A 478 5.91 -30.73 -29.43
N HIS A 479 5.80 -29.91 -28.38
CA HIS A 479 6.48 -28.63 -28.30
C HIS A 479 7.98 -28.78 -28.46
N ALA A 480 8.59 -29.74 -27.76
CA ALA A 480 10.03 -29.98 -27.84
C ALA A 480 10.50 -30.38 -29.26
N VAL A 481 9.79 -31.30 -29.91
CA VAL A 481 10.14 -31.77 -31.29
C VAL A 481 10.04 -30.61 -32.28
N VAL A 482 8.96 -29.81 -32.26
CA VAL A 482 8.78 -28.71 -33.22
C VAL A 482 9.76 -27.57 -32.93
N THR A 483 10.04 -27.29 -31.68
CA THR A 483 11.06 -26.29 -31.29
C THR A 483 12.43 -26.65 -31.85
N GLU A 484 12.88 -27.88 -31.69
CA GLU A 484 14.19 -28.31 -32.18
C GLU A 484 14.25 -28.28 -33.74
N LEU A 485 13.16 -28.63 -34.41
CA LEU A 485 13.03 -28.56 -35.87
C LEU A 485 13.01 -27.12 -36.41
N SER A 486 12.62 -26.15 -35.60
CA SER A 486 12.52 -24.73 -36.00
C SER A 486 13.87 -24.08 -36.28
N ASN A 487 14.92 -24.55 -35.66
CA ASN A 487 16.24 -23.91 -35.61
C ASN A 487 16.22 -22.46 -35.05
N LEU A 488 15.17 -22.06 -34.33
CA LEU A 488 15.10 -20.76 -33.66
C LEU A 488 15.93 -20.74 -32.36
N GLY A 489 16.12 -21.91 -31.75
CA GLY A 489 16.87 -22.15 -30.54
C GLY A 489 16.83 -23.63 -30.19
N SER A 490 17.39 -24.01 -29.06
CA SER A 490 17.43 -25.40 -28.60
C SER A 490 16.54 -25.59 -27.37
N VAL A 491 15.95 -26.78 -27.23
CA VAL A 491 15.17 -27.14 -26.05
C VAL A 491 16.12 -27.38 -24.87
N THR A 492 15.91 -26.67 -23.76
CA THR A 492 16.74 -26.76 -22.56
C THR A 492 16.23 -27.79 -21.56
N SER A 493 14.89 -27.83 -21.37
CA SER A 493 14.23 -28.82 -20.50
C SER A 493 12.79 -29.06 -20.93
N VAL A 494 12.29 -30.26 -20.62
CA VAL A 494 10.88 -30.64 -20.73
C VAL A 494 10.46 -31.27 -19.41
N GLU A 495 9.38 -30.78 -18.83
CA GLU A 495 8.90 -31.19 -17.51
C GLU A 495 7.40 -31.49 -17.53
N VAL A 496 6.97 -32.50 -16.78
CA VAL A 496 5.56 -32.77 -16.50
C VAL A 496 5.39 -32.85 -14.99
N PHE A 497 4.41 -32.11 -14.50
CA PHE A 497 4.13 -32.03 -13.09
C PHE A 497 3.17 -33.15 -12.67
N ASP A 498 3.48 -33.80 -11.55
CA ASP A 498 2.77 -35.00 -11.09
C ASP A 498 1.36 -34.77 -10.63
N ASP A 499 1.21 -33.63 -10.00
CA ASP A 499 -0.02 -33.16 -9.41
C ASP A 499 -0.12 -31.67 -9.67
N THR A 500 -1.32 -31.16 -9.59
CA THR A 500 -1.61 -29.72 -9.57
C THR A 500 -0.89 -28.98 -8.42
N HIS A 501 0.06 -29.61 -7.72
CA HIS A 501 0.74 -29.12 -6.52
C HIS A 501 1.97 -28.25 -6.80
N ASP A 502 2.58 -28.38 -7.97
CA ASP A 502 3.84 -27.69 -8.26
C ASP A 502 3.67 -26.38 -9.05
N PHE A 503 2.43 -25.90 -9.24
CA PHE A 503 2.14 -24.67 -9.96
C PHE A 503 2.52 -23.45 -9.13
N VAL A 504 3.59 -22.75 -9.52
CA VAL A 504 4.08 -21.54 -8.88
C VAL A 504 3.48 -20.27 -9.52
N GLU A 505 2.92 -20.36 -10.71
CA GLU A 505 2.40 -19.21 -11.45
C GLU A 505 1.04 -19.49 -12.13
N ALA A 506 0.28 -18.41 -12.36
CA ALA A 506 -1.12 -18.34 -12.71
C ALA A 506 -1.54 -18.88 -14.09
N HIS A 507 -0.74 -19.72 -14.71
CA HIS A 507 -1.11 -20.46 -15.92
C HIS A 507 -1.12 -21.93 -15.57
N ASP A 508 -2.29 -22.54 -15.65
CA ASP A 508 -2.58 -23.95 -15.33
C ASP A 508 -1.87 -24.94 -16.29
N ALA A 509 -0.57 -24.76 -16.51
CA ALA A 509 0.22 -25.65 -17.32
C ALA A 509 0.55 -26.92 -16.53
N LEU A 510 0.07 -28.08 -16.98
CA LEU A 510 0.35 -29.40 -16.40
C LEU A 510 1.73 -29.94 -16.81
N GLY A 511 2.42 -29.21 -17.68
CA GLY A 511 3.79 -29.43 -18.11
C GLY A 511 4.44 -28.13 -18.56
N ARG A 512 5.72 -28.21 -18.89
CA ARG A 512 6.48 -27.06 -19.41
C ARG A 512 7.61 -27.53 -20.32
N THR A 513 7.66 -26.95 -21.50
CA THR A 513 8.80 -27.04 -22.40
C THR A 513 9.55 -25.73 -22.39
N SER A 514 10.81 -25.74 -21.97
CA SER A 514 11.68 -24.56 -21.92
C SER A 514 12.71 -24.61 -23.06
N SER A 515 12.98 -23.47 -23.66
CA SER A 515 13.94 -23.34 -24.75
C SER A 515 14.76 -22.04 -24.60
N ASP A 516 15.92 -22.01 -25.24
CA ASP A 516 16.77 -20.84 -25.34
C ASP A 516 16.57 -20.08 -26.66
N CYS A 517 15.33 -19.98 -27.12
CA CYS A 517 15.00 -19.26 -28.35
C CYS A 517 15.15 -17.73 -28.16
N PRO A 518 16.22 -17.10 -28.69
CA PRO A 518 16.40 -15.66 -28.55
C PRO A 518 15.39 -14.93 -29.44
N ILE A 519 14.78 -13.87 -28.91
CA ILE A 519 13.95 -12.98 -29.70
C ILE A 519 14.86 -12.05 -30.50
N PRO A 520 14.92 -12.15 -31.85
CA PRO A 520 15.82 -11.31 -32.64
C PRO A 520 15.31 -9.86 -32.67
N ALA A 521 16.23 -8.91 -32.83
CA ALA A 521 15.90 -7.49 -32.97
C ALA A 521 15.00 -7.24 -34.21
N LEU A 522 15.21 -7.99 -35.30
CA LEU A 522 14.38 -7.98 -36.49
C LEU A 522 13.70 -9.35 -36.65
N ARG A 523 12.41 -9.39 -36.45
CA ARG A 523 11.59 -10.57 -36.61
C ARG A 523 11.07 -10.66 -38.04
N THR A 524 11.36 -11.75 -38.74
CA THR A 524 10.89 -12.02 -40.10
C THR A 524 9.53 -12.72 -40.06
N GLU A 525 8.85 -12.75 -41.22
CA GLU A 525 7.63 -13.54 -41.38
C GLU A 525 7.87 -15.02 -41.01
N GLN A 526 9.01 -15.60 -41.43
CA GLN A 526 9.35 -16.98 -41.13
C GLN A 526 9.57 -17.21 -39.63
N TRP A 527 10.14 -16.22 -38.93
CA TRP A 527 10.26 -16.29 -37.48
C TRP A 527 8.89 -16.38 -36.79
N PHE A 528 7.93 -15.51 -37.16
CA PHE A 528 6.58 -15.56 -36.62
C PHE A 528 5.85 -16.87 -36.93
N ARG A 529 6.00 -17.38 -38.17
CA ARG A 529 5.40 -18.67 -38.57
C ARG A 529 5.90 -19.83 -37.71
N TRP A 530 7.21 -19.88 -37.41
CA TRP A 530 7.75 -20.89 -36.51
C TRP A 530 7.26 -20.71 -35.07
N ASP A 531 7.23 -19.52 -34.55
CA ASP A 531 6.72 -19.19 -33.21
C ASP A 531 5.25 -19.68 -33.04
N ILE A 532 4.42 -19.43 -34.05
CA ILE A 532 3.04 -19.91 -34.11
C ILE A 532 2.99 -21.44 -34.18
N ALA A 533 3.81 -22.07 -35.02
CA ALA A 533 3.84 -23.54 -35.18
C ALA A 533 4.29 -24.23 -33.87
N ILE A 534 5.30 -23.67 -33.19
CA ILE A 534 5.75 -24.14 -31.87
C ILE A 534 4.61 -24.07 -30.86
N SER A 535 3.93 -22.92 -30.77
CA SER A 535 2.80 -22.74 -29.86
C SER A 535 1.63 -23.70 -30.12
N LEU A 536 1.40 -24.09 -31.38
CA LEU A 536 0.31 -24.98 -31.75
C LEU A 536 0.71 -26.47 -31.71
N ALA A 537 1.98 -26.78 -31.47
CA ALA A 537 2.53 -28.13 -31.57
C ALA A 537 1.92 -29.11 -30.53
N GLY A 538 1.70 -28.65 -29.29
CA GLY A 538 1.10 -29.49 -28.25
C GLY A 538 -0.25 -30.04 -28.65
N MET A 539 -1.13 -29.16 -29.12
CA MET A 539 -2.47 -29.53 -29.60
C MET A 539 -2.42 -30.43 -30.85
N ALA A 540 -1.46 -30.20 -31.76
CA ALA A 540 -1.26 -31.06 -32.93
C ALA A 540 -0.79 -32.46 -32.55
N GLY A 541 0.13 -32.58 -31.58
CA GLY A 541 0.60 -33.85 -31.03
C GLY A 541 -0.51 -34.66 -30.39
N GLU A 542 -1.38 -34.02 -29.61
CA GLU A 542 -2.55 -34.67 -29.03
C GLU A 542 -3.48 -35.23 -30.14
N GLU A 543 -3.77 -34.46 -31.17
CA GLU A 543 -4.65 -34.90 -32.26
C GLU A 543 -4.09 -36.08 -33.03
N ILE A 544 -2.77 -36.12 -33.26
CA ILE A 544 -2.11 -37.25 -33.94
C ILE A 544 -2.21 -38.54 -33.11
N VAL A 545 -1.97 -38.46 -31.80
CA VAL A 545 -1.89 -39.66 -30.96
C VAL A 545 -3.26 -40.13 -30.46
N PHE A 546 -4.16 -39.22 -30.15
CA PHE A 546 -5.46 -39.51 -29.54
C PHE A 546 -6.66 -39.28 -30.46
N ALA A 547 -6.45 -38.81 -31.69
CA ALA A 547 -7.50 -38.44 -32.63
C ALA A 547 -8.50 -37.36 -32.09
N ASN A 548 -8.13 -36.68 -31.00
CA ASN A 548 -8.88 -35.60 -30.41
C ASN A 548 -7.92 -34.65 -29.66
N ARG A 549 -8.43 -33.46 -29.29
CA ARG A 549 -7.71 -32.42 -28.59
C ARG A 549 -8.32 -32.19 -27.21
N SER A 550 -7.52 -31.77 -26.25
CA SER A 550 -7.96 -31.45 -24.90
C SER A 550 -7.94 -29.91 -24.66
N THR A 551 -8.29 -29.53 -23.45
CA THR A 551 -8.23 -28.12 -23.01
C THR A 551 -6.82 -27.68 -22.60
N THR A 552 -5.81 -28.53 -22.71
CA THR A 552 -4.42 -28.29 -22.26
C THR A 552 -3.81 -27.05 -22.94
N ALA A 553 -4.10 -26.85 -24.23
CA ALA A 553 -3.58 -25.73 -25.02
C ALA A 553 -4.39 -24.42 -24.87
N GLY A 554 -5.48 -24.40 -24.11
CA GLY A 554 -6.41 -23.25 -24.11
C GLY A 554 -6.95 -22.89 -22.74
N GLY A 555 -7.69 -21.76 -22.67
CA GLY A 555 -8.53 -21.37 -21.53
C GLY A 555 -8.01 -20.22 -20.69
N SER A 556 -6.75 -19.86 -20.71
CA SER A 556 -6.20 -18.75 -19.97
C SER A 556 -5.34 -17.79 -20.81
N ARG A 557 -5.13 -16.58 -20.32
CA ARG A 557 -4.20 -15.64 -20.93
C ARG A 557 -2.78 -16.19 -20.81
N GLY A 558 -2.06 -16.33 -21.93
CA GLY A 558 -0.74 -16.95 -22.01
C GLY A 558 -0.76 -18.46 -22.29
N SER A 559 -1.94 -19.07 -22.55
CA SER A 559 -2.02 -20.42 -23.10
C SER A 559 -1.49 -20.48 -24.53
N ASP A 560 -1.13 -21.68 -25.00
CA ASP A 560 -0.53 -21.90 -26.33
C ASP A 560 -1.37 -21.28 -27.46
N ILE A 561 -2.67 -21.52 -27.44
CA ILE A 561 -3.56 -20.98 -28.47
C ILE A 561 -3.68 -19.44 -28.40
N THR A 562 -3.62 -18.88 -27.19
CA THR A 562 -3.63 -17.42 -27.02
C THR A 562 -2.32 -16.82 -27.52
N THR A 563 -1.19 -17.44 -27.19
CA THR A 563 0.15 -17.03 -27.63
C THR A 563 0.26 -17.12 -29.16
N ALA A 564 -0.19 -18.21 -29.76
CA ALA A 564 -0.24 -18.38 -31.21
C ALA A 564 -1.12 -17.29 -31.89
N THR A 565 -2.28 -17.00 -31.30
CA THR A 565 -3.23 -16.00 -31.84
C THR A 565 -2.62 -14.59 -31.75
N ASP A 566 -1.99 -14.24 -30.62
CA ASP A 566 -1.33 -12.95 -30.43
C ASP A 566 -0.14 -12.78 -31.40
N ALA A 567 0.66 -13.83 -31.61
CA ALA A 567 1.77 -13.82 -32.57
C ALA A 567 1.26 -13.65 -34.02
N ALA A 568 0.23 -14.37 -34.42
CA ALA A 568 -0.38 -14.24 -35.72
C ALA A 568 -1.00 -12.85 -35.95
N ALA A 569 -1.66 -12.31 -34.95
CA ALA A 569 -2.24 -10.97 -35.01
C ALA A 569 -1.15 -9.87 -35.09
N LEU A 570 -0.08 -9.99 -34.31
CA LEU A 570 1.09 -9.08 -34.43
C LEU A 570 1.70 -9.15 -35.84
N MET A 571 1.90 -10.36 -36.36
CA MET A 571 2.45 -10.57 -37.72
C MET A 571 1.60 -9.88 -38.79
N VAL A 572 0.29 -10.13 -38.79
CA VAL A 572 -0.63 -9.67 -39.82
C VAL A 572 -1.03 -8.22 -39.65
N ALA A 573 -1.46 -7.83 -38.45
CA ALA A 573 -2.08 -6.53 -38.21
C ALA A 573 -1.09 -5.42 -37.95
N ARG A 574 0.00 -5.72 -37.22
CA ARG A 574 0.96 -4.69 -36.78
C ARG A 574 2.15 -4.56 -37.72
N PHE A 575 2.67 -5.69 -38.20
CA PHE A 575 3.85 -5.69 -39.05
C PHE A 575 3.57 -5.81 -40.55
N GLY A 576 2.30 -6.04 -40.94
CA GLY A 576 1.92 -6.18 -42.35
C GLY A 576 2.61 -7.36 -43.04
N LEU A 577 3.02 -8.40 -42.33
CA LEU A 577 3.69 -9.60 -42.83
C LEU A 577 2.69 -10.70 -43.26
N GLY A 578 1.43 -10.35 -43.49
CA GLY A 578 0.41 -11.25 -44.01
C GLY A 578 0.17 -11.08 -45.50
N LYS A 579 -0.95 -11.62 -46.01
CA LYS A 579 -1.39 -11.46 -47.42
C LYS A 579 -1.65 -9.99 -47.81
N ARG A 580 -1.88 -9.12 -46.83
CA ARG A 580 -2.19 -7.70 -47.01
C ARG A 580 -1.09 -6.86 -46.35
N LEU A 581 -0.65 -5.82 -47.07
CA LEU A 581 0.35 -4.87 -46.59
C LEU A 581 -0.26 -3.74 -45.72
N SER A 582 -1.55 -3.82 -45.38
CA SER A 582 -2.20 -2.82 -44.54
C SER A 582 -1.92 -3.07 -43.06
N VAL A 583 -1.47 -2.03 -42.39
CA VAL A 583 -1.17 -1.99 -40.95
C VAL A 583 -2.28 -1.23 -40.25
N PHE A 584 -2.75 -1.77 -39.14
CA PHE A 584 -3.65 -1.04 -38.23
C PHE A 584 -2.77 -0.35 -37.18
N PRO A 585 -2.68 1.00 -37.16
CA PRO A 585 -1.93 1.70 -36.18
C PRO A 585 -2.55 1.45 -34.78
N ASP A 586 -1.75 0.93 -33.89
CA ASP A 586 -2.14 0.77 -32.49
C ASP A 586 -2.15 2.12 -31.78
N ASP A 587 -3.23 2.41 -31.08
CA ASP A 587 -3.14 3.03 -29.77
C ASP A 587 -2.39 2.01 -28.89
N VAL A 588 -1.22 2.37 -28.39
CA VAL A 588 -0.26 1.50 -27.68
C VAL A 588 -0.88 0.65 -26.55
N ASP A 589 -2.09 0.94 -26.16
CA ASP A 589 -2.82 0.35 -25.04
C ASP A 589 -4.03 -0.52 -25.42
N ARG A 590 -4.33 -0.73 -26.70
CA ARG A 590 -5.45 -1.62 -27.08
C ARG A 590 -4.95 -3.07 -27.21
N PRO A 591 -5.50 -4.00 -26.40
CA PRO A 591 -5.24 -5.43 -26.60
C PRO A 591 -5.62 -5.84 -28.03
N VAL A 592 -4.79 -6.68 -28.65
CA VAL A 592 -4.95 -7.12 -30.07
C VAL A 592 -6.35 -7.66 -30.37
N TYR A 593 -7.04 -8.30 -29.41
CA TYR A 593 -8.40 -8.81 -29.59
C TYR A 593 -9.44 -7.70 -29.90
N LYS A 594 -9.24 -6.46 -29.44
CA LYS A 594 -10.15 -5.34 -29.78
C LYS A 594 -10.01 -4.89 -31.24
N VAL A 595 -8.89 -5.20 -31.88
CA VAL A 595 -8.70 -4.97 -33.31
C VAL A 595 -9.55 -5.92 -34.13
N PHE A 596 -9.84 -7.13 -33.63
CA PHE A 596 -10.69 -8.11 -34.29
C PHE A 596 -12.19 -7.73 -34.29
N GLU A 597 -12.66 -7.01 -33.24
CA GLU A 597 -14.06 -6.60 -33.15
C GLU A 597 -14.48 -5.67 -34.29
N GLY A 598 -13.53 -4.92 -34.84
CA GLY A 598 -13.78 -3.95 -35.93
C GLY A 598 -13.46 -4.45 -37.34
N SER A 599 -12.82 -5.63 -37.50
CA SER A 599 -12.37 -6.10 -38.83
C SER A 599 -12.50 -7.61 -39.04
N PRO A 600 -13.64 -8.09 -39.54
CA PRO A 600 -13.83 -9.51 -39.86
C PRO A 600 -12.80 -10.07 -40.87
N LYS A 601 -12.29 -9.21 -41.76
CA LYS A 601 -11.25 -9.60 -42.73
C LYS A 601 -9.93 -9.89 -42.09
N LEU A 602 -9.55 -9.09 -41.08
CA LEU A 602 -8.32 -9.31 -40.31
C LEU A 602 -8.40 -10.62 -39.52
N ARG A 603 -9.52 -10.88 -38.90
CA ARG A 603 -9.78 -12.14 -38.21
C ARG A 603 -9.60 -13.33 -39.12
N ALA A 604 -10.18 -13.28 -40.36
CA ALA A 604 -10.03 -14.33 -41.34
C ALA A 604 -8.56 -14.55 -41.77
N ASP A 605 -7.78 -13.47 -41.91
CA ASP A 605 -6.35 -13.58 -42.22
C ASP A 605 -5.55 -14.25 -41.08
N VAL A 606 -5.87 -13.93 -39.85
CA VAL A 606 -5.25 -14.57 -38.67
C VAL A 606 -5.66 -16.05 -38.56
N ASP A 607 -6.95 -16.37 -38.69
CA ASP A 607 -7.44 -17.74 -38.66
C ASP A 607 -6.79 -18.59 -39.79
N PHE A 608 -6.54 -18.00 -40.95
CA PHE A 608 -5.83 -18.62 -42.06
C PHE A 608 -4.36 -18.95 -41.69
N VAL A 609 -3.64 -18.00 -41.09
CA VAL A 609 -2.26 -18.23 -40.66
C VAL A 609 -2.18 -19.34 -39.60
N LEU A 610 -3.09 -19.29 -38.61
CA LEU A 610 -3.18 -20.34 -37.59
C LEU A 610 -3.44 -21.71 -38.17
N ALA A 611 -4.35 -21.84 -39.15
CA ALA A 611 -4.67 -23.09 -39.79
C ALA A 611 -3.49 -23.68 -40.58
N ILE A 612 -2.76 -22.80 -41.31
CA ILE A 612 -1.55 -23.23 -42.06
C ILE A 612 -0.46 -23.73 -41.10
N GLU A 613 -0.14 -22.96 -40.06
CA GLU A 613 0.94 -23.34 -39.15
C GLU A 613 0.56 -24.54 -38.25
N TYR A 614 -0.71 -24.69 -37.91
CA TYR A 614 -1.22 -25.91 -37.28
C TYR A 614 -1.02 -27.14 -38.18
N SER A 615 -1.40 -27.04 -39.45
CA SER A 615 -1.20 -28.12 -40.44
C SER A 615 0.28 -28.43 -40.66
N ARG A 616 1.13 -27.39 -40.60
CA ARG A 616 2.59 -27.54 -40.65
C ARG A 616 3.11 -28.29 -39.43
N ALA A 617 2.74 -27.87 -38.21
CA ALA A 617 3.13 -28.55 -36.97
C ALA A 617 2.74 -30.03 -36.99
N LYS A 618 1.50 -30.32 -37.47
CA LYS A 618 1.02 -31.69 -37.61
C LYS A 618 1.87 -32.53 -38.56
N ARG A 619 2.19 -32.03 -39.77
CA ARG A 619 3.07 -32.74 -40.73
C ARG A 619 4.47 -33.00 -40.15
N LEU A 620 5.03 -32.02 -39.44
CA LEU A 620 6.35 -32.13 -38.78
C LEU A 620 6.35 -33.26 -37.74
N LEU A 621 5.29 -33.34 -36.94
CA LEU A 621 5.16 -34.33 -35.88
C LEU A 621 4.84 -35.73 -36.46
N GLU A 622 4.03 -35.84 -37.53
CA GLU A 622 3.76 -37.09 -38.24
C GLU A 622 5.06 -37.67 -38.85
N ALA A 623 5.90 -36.82 -39.45
CA ALA A 623 7.21 -37.26 -39.97
C ALA A 623 8.19 -37.68 -38.88
N ASN A 624 8.00 -37.21 -37.65
CA ASN A 624 8.86 -37.50 -36.49
C ASN A 624 8.13 -38.24 -35.36
N LEU A 625 7.11 -39.01 -35.67
CA LEU A 625 6.23 -39.67 -34.69
C LEU A 625 7.03 -40.57 -33.71
N ASN A 626 8.05 -41.27 -34.19
CA ASN A 626 8.89 -42.10 -33.32
C ASN A 626 9.64 -41.27 -32.27
N ALA A 627 10.16 -40.12 -32.63
CA ALA A 627 10.84 -39.21 -31.70
C ALA A 627 9.83 -38.60 -30.69
N LEU A 628 8.65 -38.16 -31.16
CA LEU A 628 7.58 -37.68 -30.30
C LEU A 628 7.23 -38.70 -29.21
N ILE A 629 6.97 -39.96 -29.61
CA ILE A 629 6.62 -41.02 -28.67
C ILE A 629 7.79 -41.35 -27.73
N ALA A 630 9.04 -41.38 -28.23
CA ALA A 630 10.21 -41.65 -27.41
C ALA A 630 10.44 -40.59 -26.32
N VAL A 631 10.30 -39.28 -26.67
CA VAL A 631 10.39 -38.18 -25.71
C VAL A 631 9.27 -38.27 -24.70
N ALA A 632 8.02 -38.51 -25.13
CA ALA A 632 6.87 -38.60 -24.24
C ALA A 632 6.98 -39.82 -23.27
N GLN A 633 7.48 -40.96 -23.74
CA GLN A 633 7.71 -42.16 -22.89
C GLN A 633 8.81 -41.91 -21.86
N ALA A 634 9.90 -41.25 -22.26
CA ALA A 634 10.96 -40.87 -21.33
C ALA A 634 10.42 -39.88 -20.30
N LEU A 635 9.65 -38.89 -20.73
CA LEU A 635 9.04 -37.87 -19.85
C LEU A 635 8.04 -38.48 -18.85
N LYS A 636 7.23 -39.44 -19.29
CA LYS A 636 6.34 -40.21 -18.40
C LYS A 636 7.09 -40.94 -17.29
N LYS A 637 8.31 -41.43 -17.57
CA LYS A 637 9.16 -42.17 -16.63
C LYS A 637 10.00 -41.26 -15.74
N GLU A 638 10.64 -40.26 -16.34
CA GLU A 638 11.69 -39.44 -15.71
C GLU A 638 11.16 -38.10 -15.17
N ARG A 639 9.93 -37.68 -15.56
CA ARG A 639 9.24 -36.44 -15.19
C ARG A 639 9.91 -35.14 -15.68
N ARG A 640 11.21 -35.13 -15.78
CA ARG A 640 12.03 -34.02 -16.29
C ARG A 640 13.11 -34.60 -17.19
N LEU A 641 13.23 -34.00 -18.36
CA LEU A 641 14.27 -34.28 -19.32
C LEU A 641 15.09 -33.02 -19.58
N GLU A 642 16.41 -33.15 -19.53
CA GLU A 642 17.32 -32.02 -19.77
C GLU A 642 18.69 -32.50 -20.24
N GLY A 643 19.53 -31.58 -20.72
CA GLY A 643 20.94 -31.83 -21.08
C GLY A 643 21.14 -32.91 -22.12
N GLY A 644 22.15 -33.79 -21.91
CA GLY A 644 22.55 -34.85 -22.85
C GLY A 644 21.45 -35.87 -23.14
N ARG A 645 20.60 -36.17 -22.15
CA ARG A 645 19.50 -37.15 -22.32
C ARG A 645 18.46 -36.61 -23.32
N LEU A 646 18.06 -35.37 -23.17
CA LEU A 646 17.11 -34.72 -24.08
C LEU A 646 17.67 -34.59 -25.48
N LYS A 647 18.94 -34.17 -25.62
CA LYS A 647 19.62 -34.09 -26.92
C LYS A 647 19.69 -35.44 -27.63
N THR A 648 19.91 -36.52 -26.91
CA THR A 648 19.91 -37.86 -27.51
C THR A 648 18.55 -38.28 -28.06
N LEU A 649 17.46 -37.93 -27.35
CA LEU A 649 16.10 -38.25 -27.78
C LEU A 649 15.63 -37.41 -28.97
N LEU A 650 16.15 -36.18 -29.09
CA LEU A 650 15.87 -35.27 -30.20
C LEU A 650 16.87 -35.40 -31.37
N ALA A 651 17.89 -36.25 -31.21
CA ALA A 651 18.85 -36.47 -32.30
C ALA A 651 18.20 -37.27 -33.45
N GLY A 652 18.45 -36.86 -34.69
CA GLY A 652 17.96 -37.57 -35.88
C GLY A 652 16.57 -37.17 -36.33
N LEU A 653 16.05 -36.01 -35.86
CA LEU A 653 14.82 -35.42 -36.38
C LEU A 653 14.97 -35.10 -37.88
N SER A 654 13.94 -35.48 -38.65
CA SER A 654 13.91 -35.24 -40.09
C SER A 654 13.14 -33.95 -40.41
N ALA A 655 13.81 -32.96 -40.96
CA ALA A 655 13.15 -31.80 -41.53
C ALA A 655 12.42 -32.22 -42.82
N PRO A 656 11.12 -31.89 -43.01
CA PRO A 656 10.46 -32.14 -44.27
C PRO A 656 11.12 -31.32 -45.41
N ASP A 657 11.09 -31.88 -46.61
CA ASP A 657 11.69 -31.31 -47.79
C ASP A 657 11.11 -29.94 -48.11
N SER A 658 11.92 -28.91 -47.99
CA SER A 658 11.55 -27.47 -48.20
C SER A 658 11.04 -27.15 -49.61
N SER A 659 11.20 -28.07 -50.54
CA SER A 659 10.72 -27.90 -51.92
C SER A 659 9.17 -27.98 -52.08
N LYS A 660 8.48 -28.67 -51.16
CA LYS A 660 7.00 -28.78 -51.14
C LYS A 660 6.31 -27.62 -50.41
N GLU A 661 6.99 -26.94 -49.49
CA GLU A 661 6.42 -25.79 -48.75
C GLU A 661 6.15 -24.56 -49.64
N ARG A 662 6.91 -24.37 -50.72
CA ARG A 662 6.74 -23.22 -51.61
C ARG A 662 5.48 -23.27 -52.48
N LEU A 663 4.91 -24.41 -52.69
CA LEU A 663 3.72 -24.57 -53.56
C LEU A 663 2.38 -24.29 -52.86
N GLU A 664 2.30 -24.41 -51.52
CA GLU A 664 1.04 -24.18 -50.78
C GLU A 664 0.85 -22.72 -50.32
N ILE A 665 1.88 -21.89 -50.36
CA ILE A 665 1.82 -20.47 -49.95
C ILE A 665 1.32 -19.57 -51.08
N THR A 666 1.30 -20.05 -52.32
CA THR A 666 0.91 -19.29 -53.54
C THR A 666 -0.46 -19.65 -54.11
N GLY A 667 -1.24 -20.51 -53.46
CA GLY A 667 -2.58 -20.88 -53.86
C GLY A 667 -3.70 -20.05 -53.25
#